data_cd39e75a70b310bfceaef8280d0a3570
#
_entry.id   cd39e75a70b310bfceaef8280d0a3570
#
_cell.length_a   1.000
_cell.length_b   1.000
_cell.length_c   1.000
_cell.angle_alpha   90.00
_cell.angle_beta   90.00
_cell.angle_gamma   90.00
#
_symmetry.space_group_name_H-M   'P 1'
#
loop_
_entity.id
_entity.type
_entity.pdbx_description
1 polymer ?
#
loop_
_entity_poly.entity_id
_entity_poly.type
_entity_poly.pdbx_seq_one_letter_code
_entity_poly.pdbx_strand_id
1 'polypeptide(L)'
;MATGRERVVVVVESALGMDHAIAEFGDANTLIATTSPYVLEKCRILGRRCFAIDGSLPQDEADSIGYVSLRATRDIADLVDSTATKDDPPLGWALQPQLHRMLTALLYKAHLLDKVARECADEGALWTIGHSEARPVGGFNVMINRFDTLFTVLSTRRGIPHLELQAPEPSGAAETGDFMRPSIWTRMVTVMNAPATSAFYRLWRGPLKGRALTLVPRRNRSPIVIVHRGNEMIEEIVPRLLMRGCEIRRLPRLRSSIEKGESRSAVGLEAIVSQIERRCIDAGLGWSDSLRIAATQAGERLGTALRYGPSLWGATVACVEELKRDARGRPLGLLTNAMASGQERLLRHALDRHGIQSFVAEHGVAPGLSPMHEALYSADNVASLRRTLLYTPAQHRLYERVIGAAEAAECPVVGVPRLVRKIGLRPIQRVAVRAALGAKGRLAIWCTALYPNNFQFLPHYWRDTPYHEIRRRVVNDVFGKISDHVVLKLYPTYRYVDPDPLAGLMPLPPNCRVEQFTDFRNLRAAADLIIVDGPGSVMAWAWSTKVPFIYLETGMYGLDATVRQALERSAFVVDVAEPEWADKFLALLRLDHDALVARFATKSAEREKFATEYALGPKGSAGRRGSAFIHAALTKRTGSGAETLTLRAEPYPETRR
;
A
#
# COMPACT_ATOMS: atom_id res chain seq x y z
N MET A 1 51.99 7.77 -9.01
CA MET A 1 51.74 6.82 -10.10
C MET A 1 50.26 6.45 -9.96
N ALA A 2 49.40 7.00 -10.80
CA ALA A 2 47.99 6.60 -10.82
C ALA A 2 47.96 5.24 -11.52
N THR A 3 47.84 4.18 -10.74
CA THR A 3 47.43 2.87 -11.25
C THR A 3 46.07 3.08 -11.89
N GLY A 4 45.97 2.90 -13.20
CA GLY A 4 44.72 3.01 -13.94
C GLY A 4 43.74 2.00 -13.39
N ARG A 5 42.90 2.42 -12.42
CA ARG A 5 41.77 1.61 -11.97
C ARG A 5 40.82 1.50 -13.16
N GLU A 6 40.43 0.28 -13.47
CA GLU A 6 39.42 0.03 -14.50
C GLU A 6 38.14 0.77 -14.18
N ARG A 7 37.44 1.24 -15.19
CA ARG A 7 36.11 1.82 -15.02
C ARG A 7 35.14 0.75 -14.56
N VAL A 8 34.27 1.11 -13.64
CA VAL A 8 33.25 0.21 -13.08
C VAL A 8 31.87 0.84 -13.11
N VAL A 9 30.88 0.02 -13.32
CA VAL A 9 29.46 0.35 -13.14
C VAL A 9 28.98 -0.34 -11.88
N VAL A 10 28.50 0.41 -10.91
CA VAL A 10 28.08 -0.16 -9.62
C VAL A 10 26.60 0.06 -9.41
N VAL A 11 25.83 -1.03 -9.35
CA VAL A 11 24.41 -0.98 -9.00
C VAL A 11 24.27 -0.86 -7.50
N VAL A 12 23.63 0.21 -7.06
CA VAL A 12 23.37 0.48 -5.63
C VAL A 12 21.90 0.83 -5.38
N GLU A 13 21.34 0.39 -4.25
CA GLU A 13 19.98 0.68 -3.85
C GLU A 13 19.88 1.66 -2.67
N SER A 14 21.02 2.09 -2.13
CA SER A 14 21.05 2.96 -0.94
C SER A 14 22.23 3.92 -0.96
N ALA A 15 22.09 5.01 -0.20
CA ALA A 15 23.16 5.98 0.02
C ALA A 15 24.41 5.35 0.62
N LEU A 16 24.25 4.40 1.54
CA LEU A 16 25.35 3.64 2.13
C LEU A 16 26.10 2.83 1.07
N GLY A 17 25.36 2.15 0.18
CA GLY A 17 25.95 1.42 -0.95
C GLY A 17 26.75 2.34 -1.88
N MET A 18 26.24 3.54 -2.17
CA MET A 18 26.96 4.54 -2.95
C MET A 18 28.26 4.97 -2.30
N ASP A 19 28.23 5.28 -1.01
CA ASP A 19 29.43 5.72 -0.28
C ASP A 19 30.52 4.61 -0.27
N HIS A 20 30.12 3.36 -0.12
CA HIS A 20 31.03 2.21 -0.23
C HIS A 20 31.58 2.04 -1.65
N ALA A 21 30.75 2.18 -2.70
CA ALA A 21 31.22 2.10 -4.09
C ALA A 21 32.32 3.13 -4.38
N ILE A 22 32.11 4.37 -3.92
CA ILE A 22 33.08 5.44 -4.10
C ILE A 22 34.38 5.19 -3.31
N ALA A 23 34.27 4.70 -2.09
CA ALA A 23 35.41 4.37 -1.26
C ALA A 23 36.27 3.24 -1.87
N GLU A 24 35.63 2.23 -2.45
CA GLU A 24 36.28 1.05 -3.00
C GLU A 24 36.93 1.33 -4.38
N PHE A 25 36.17 1.93 -5.31
CA PHE A 25 36.58 2.06 -6.70
C PHE A 25 37.12 3.45 -7.08
N GLY A 26 36.87 4.45 -6.26
CA GLY A 26 37.21 5.86 -6.52
C GLY A 26 36.18 6.56 -7.40
N ASP A 27 36.00 7.85 -7.14
CA ASP A 27 34.94 8.67 -7.72
C ASP A 27 35.03 8.79 -9.27
N ALA A 28 36.24 9.03 -9.78
CA ALA A 28 36.48 9.26 -11.22
C ALA A 28 36.21 8.03 -12.10
N ASN A 29 36.30 6.82 -11.52
CA ASN A 29 36.20 5.57 -12.25
C ASN A 29 34.81 4.91 -12.10
N THR A 30 33.94 5.45 -11.26
CA THR A 30 32.69 4.81 -10.89
C THR A 30 31.49 5.49 -11.58
N LEU A 31 30.68 4.70 -12.29
CA LEU A 31 29.33 5.06 -12.70
C LEU A 31 28.35 4.41 -11.70
N ILE A 32 27.61 5.23 -10.98
CA ILE A 32 26.57 4.75 -10.08
C ILE A 32 25.29 4.48 -10.86
N ALA A 33 24.80 3.25 -10.84
CA ALA A 33 23.51 2.86 -11.39
C ALA A 33 22.52 2.63 -10.25
N THR A 34 21.36 3.28 -10.25
CA THR A 34 20.44 3.25 -9.11
C THR A 34 18.98 3.43 -9.49
N THR A 35 18.09 2.90 -8.66
CA THR A 35 16.66 3.23 -8.63
C THR A 35 16.29 4.12 -7.43
N SER A 36 17.26 4.45 -6.57
CA SER A 36 17.04 5.30 -5.39
C SER A 36 17.02 6.78 -5.76
N PRO A 37 15.89 7.49 -5.54
CA PRO A 37 15.83 8.93 -5.73
C PRO A 37 16.84 9.70 -4.88
N TYR A 38 17.14 9.18 -3.68
CA TYR A 38 18.10 9.80 -2.77
C TYR A 38 19.52 9.70 -3.32
N VAL A 39 19.92 8.53 -3.80
CA VAL A 39 21.24 8.33 -4.42
C VAL A 39 21.38 9.20 -5.68
N LEU A 40 20.34 9.21 -6.53
CA LEU A 40 20.33 10.03 -7.75
C LEU A 40 20.55 11.53 -7.42
N GLU A 41 19.83 12.06 -6.43
CA GLU A 41 19.98 13.46 -6.05
C GLU A 41 21.33 13.74 -5.38
N LYS A 42 21.83 12.81 -4.56
CA LYS A 42 23.16 12.92 -3.94
C LYS A 42 24.26 12.94 -4.99
N CYS A 43 24.19 12.09 -6.01
CA CYS A 43 25.12 12.11 -7.15
C CYS A 43 25.07 13.45 -7.88
N ARG A 44 23.88 13.99 -8.14
CA ARG A 44 23.70 15.29 -8.81
C ARG A 44 24.35 16.42 -8.01
N ILE A 45 24.10 16.50 -6.69
CA ILE A 45 24.69 17.54 -5.81
C ILE A 45 26.21 17.43 -5.79
N LEU A 46 26.75 16.23 -5.81
CA LEU A 46 28.19 15.98 -5.76
C LEU A 46 28.87 16.00 -7.15
N GLY A 47 28.11 16.26 -8.23
CA GLY A 47 28.65 16.25 -9.60
C GLY A 47 29.13 14.87 -10.08
N ARG A 48 28.58 13.78 -9.52
CA ARG A 48 28.98 12.41 -9.82
C ARG A 48 28.23 11.82 -10.99
N ARG A 49 28.87 10.91 -11.70
CA ARG A 49 28.26 10.16 -12.79
C ARG A 49 27.21 9.18 -12.21
N CYS A 50 25.97 9.30 -12.69
CA CYS A 50 24.87 8.47 -12.21
C CYS A 50 23.94 8.10 -13.37
N PHE A 51 23.46 6.86 -13.35
CA PHE A 51 22.49 6.29 -14.27
C PHE A 51 21.22 5.89 -13.50
N ALA A 52 20.09 6.52 -13.85
CA ALA A 52 18.79 6.19 -13.28
C ALA A 52 18.21 4.98 -14.02
N ILE A 53 18.33 3.79 -13.42
CA ILE A 53 18.01 2.52 -14.09
C ILE A 53 16.54 2.44 -14.49
N ASP A 54 15.63 2.78 -13.56
CA ASP A 54 14.19 2.74 -13.81
C ASP A 54 13.69 3.93 -14.65
N GLY A 55 14.53 4.96 -14.81
CA GLY A 55 14.25 6.09 -15.69
C GLY A 55 14.26 5.70 -17.16
N SER A 56 15.08 4.74 -17.54
CA SER A 56 15.19 4.24 -18.90
C SER A 56 14.22 3.08 -19.21
N LEU A 57 13.49 2.55 -18.21
CA LEU A 57 12.52 1.48 -18.41
C LEU A 57 11.22 2.03 -19.00
N PRO A 58 10.77 1.57 -20.18
CA PRO A 58 9.46 1.91 -20.73
C PRO A 58 8.31 1.48 -19.78
N GLN A 59 7.19 2.21 -19.78
CA GLN A 59 6.06 1.89 -18.91
C GLN A 59 5.41 0.55 -19.28
N ASP A 60 5.32 0.24 -20.56
CA ASP A 60 4.77 -1.02 -21.05
C ASP A 60 5.59 -2.25 -20.62
N GLU A 61 6.93 -2.13 -20.55
CA GLU A 61 7.78 -3.18 -19.99
C GLU A 61 7.51 -3.37 -18.48
N ALA A 62 7.39 -2.26 -17.72
CA ALA A 62 7.07 -2.31 -16.30
C ALA A 62 5.68 -2.94 -16.06
N ASP A 63 4.69 -2.56 -16.86
CA ASP A 63 3.34 -3.12 -16.80
C ASP A 63 3.34 -4.62 -17.15
N SER A 64 4.15 -5.04 -18.12
CA SER A 64 4.32 -6.44 -18.49
C SER A 64 4.88 -7.27 -17.33
N ILE A 65 5.85 -6.75 -16.58
CA ILE A 65 6.37 -7.42 -15.37
C ILE A 65 5.27 -7.60 -14.32
N GLY A 66 4.45 -6.56 -14.10
CA GLY A 66 3.31 -6.63 -13.20
C GLY A 66 2.29 -7.68 -13.63
N TYR A 67 1.96 -7.71 -14.90
CA TYR A 67 1.04 -8.68 -15.48
C TYR A 67 1.55 -10.12 -15.36
N VAL A 68 2.83 -10.37 -15.70
CA VAL A 68 3.49 -11.67 -15.54
C VAL A 68 3.43 -12.13 -14.08
N SER A 69 3.81 -11.24 -13.16
CA SER A 69 3.82 -11.55 -11.73
C SER A 69 2.43 -11.96 -11.23
N LEU A 70 1.39 -11.26 -11.67
CA LEU A 70 0.01 -11.55 -11.29
C LEU A 70 -0.46 -12.91 -11.83
N ARG A 71 -0.20 -13.20 -13.12
CA ARG A 71 -0.61 -14.45 -13.77
C ARG A 71 0.16 -15.63 -13.21
N ALA A 72 1.48 -15.53 -13.12
CA ALA A 72 2.32 -16.59 -12.55
C ALA A 72 1.94 -16.90 -11.09
N THR A 73 1.62 -15.86 -10.31
CA THR A 73 1.16 -16.05 -8.92
C THR A 73 -0.10 -16.91 -8.84
N ARG A 74 -1.06 -16.70 -9.74
CA ARG A 74 -2.29 -17.50 -9.79
C ARG A 74 -2.00 -18.93 -10.18
N ASP A 75 -1.27 -19.12 -11.28
CA ASP A 75 -0.91 -20.46 -11.76
C ASP A 75 -0.16 -21.26 -10.68
N ILE A 76 0.76 -20.63 -9.96
CA ILE A 76 1.51 -21.26 -8.88
C ILE A 76 0.60 -21.57 -7.68
N ALA A 77 -0.30 -20.65 -7.31
CA ALA A 77 -1.25 -20.90 -6.23
C ALA A 77 -2.16 -22.08 -6.54
N ASP A 78 -2.72 -22.12 -7.76
CA ASP A 78 -3.56 -23.22 -8.23
C ASP A 78 -2.77 -24.54 -8.30
N LEU A 79 -1.52 -24.50 -8.73
CA LEU A 79 -0.63 -25.67 -8.76
C LEU A 79 -0.37 -26.23 -7.35
N VAL A 80 -0.10 -25.36 -6.38
CA VAL A 80 0.10 -25.75 -4.96
C VAL A 80 -1.18 -26.36 -4.40
N ASP A 81 -2.32 -25.73 -4.64
CA ASP A 81 -3.59 -26.18 -4.06
C ASP A 81 -4.17 -27.41 -4.79
N SER A 82 -3.80 -27.66 -6.05
CA SER A 82 -4.19 -28.88 -6.80
C SER A 82 -3.60 -30.16 -6.22
N THR A 83 -2.50 -30.07 -5.48
CA THR A 83 -1.88 -31.20 -4.79
C THR A 83 -2.47 -31.46 -3.40
N ALA A 84 -3.34 -30.58 -2.91
CA ALA A 84 -3.96 -30.67 -1.60
C ALA A 84 -5.20 -31.57 -1.62
N THR A 85 -5.43 -32.27 -0.53
CA THR A 85 -6.68 -33.03 -0.32
C THR A 85 -7.79 -32.09 0.14
N LYS A 86 -9.05 -32.54 0.17
CA LYS A 86 -10.19 -31.75 0.62
C LYS A 86 -10.04 -31.21 2.05
N ASP A 87 -9.27 -31.90 2.88
CA ASP A 87 -9.06 -31.55 4.28
C ASP A 87 -7.83 -30.67 4.51
N ASP A 88 -6.96 -30.56 3.53
CA ASP A 88 -5.80 -29.70 3.59
C ASP A 88 -6.18 -28.21 3.44
N PRO A 89 -5.41 -27.30 4.04
CA PRO A 89 -5.61 -25.87 3.85
C PRO A 89 -5.16 -25.42 2.44
N PRO A 90 -5.83 -24.44 1.83
CA PRO A 90 -5.43 -23.88 0.55
C PRO A 90 -4.21 -22.96 0.73
N LEU A 91 -3.01 -23.54 0.82
CA LEU A 91 -1.77 -22.82 1.12
C LEU A 91 -1.33 -21.90 -0.03
N GLY A 92 -1.53 -22.31 -1.27
CA GLY A 92 -1.26 -21.53 -2.46
C GLY A 92 -2.11 -20.26 -2.47
N TRP A 93 -3.41 -20.41 -2.33
CA TRP A 93 -4.34 -19.30 -2.22
C TRP A 93 -4.01 -18.38 -1.02
N ALA A 94 -3.65 -18.94 0.11
CA ALA A 94 -3.33 -18.15 1.29
C ALA A 94 -2.09 -17.26 1.10
N LEU A 95 -1.06 -17.76 0.40
CA LEU A 95 0.18 -17.04 0.14
C LEU A 95 0.11 -16.11 -1.08
N GLN A 96 -0.92 -16.22 -1.91
CA GLN A 96 -1.04 -15.51 -3.19
C GLN A 96 -0.70 -14.01 -3.14
N PRO A 97 -1.20 -13.18 -2.18
CA PRO A 97 -0.84 -11.76 -2.14
C PRO A 97 0.62 -11.50 -1.87
N GLN A 98 1.22 -12.31 -1.01
CA GLN A 98 2.62 -12.17 -0.66
C GLN A 98 3.52 -12.69 -1.78
N LEU A 99 3.12 -13.77 -2.44
CA LEU A 99 3.78 -14.33 -3.61
C LEU A 99 3.79 -13.33 -4.77
N HIS A 100 2.64 -12.68 -5.04
CA HIS A 100 2.56 -11.64 -6.07
C HIS A 100 3.56 -10.50 -5.83
N ARG A 101 3.63 -9.97 -4.61
CA ARG A 101 4.57 -8.90 -4.26
C ARG A 101 6.02 -9.35 -4.39
N MET A 102 6.31 -10.55 -3.92
CA MET A 102 7.65 -11.12 -4.02
C MET A 102 8.07 -11.32 -5.49
N LEU A 103 7.22 -11.96 -6.30
CA LEU A 103 7.50 -12.16 -7.72
C LEU A 103 7.69 -10.84 -8.45
N THR A 104 6.82 -9.87 -8.22
CA THR A 104 6.96 -8.54 -8.83
C THR A 104 8.31 -7.92 -8.54
N ALA A 105 8.73 -7.92 -7.27
CA ALA A 105 10.01 -7.31 -6.90
C ALA A 105 11.21 -8.09 -7.46
N LEU A 106 11.16 -9.42 -7.44
CA LEU A 106 12.24 -10.26 -7.97
C LEU A 106 12.40 -10.10 -9.48
N LEU A 107 11.30 -10.21 -10.23
CA LEU A 107 11.33 -10.09 -11.69
C LEU A 107 11.70 -8.68 -12.13
N TYR A 108 11.21 -7.65 -11.43
CA TYR A 108 11.57 -6.26 -11.71
C TYR A 108 13.06 -6.03 -11.52
N LYS A 109 13.64 -6.45 -10.40
CA LYS A 109 15.08 -6.30 -10.13
C LYS A 109 15.95 -7.11 -11.08
N ALA A 110 15.53 -8.32 -11.45
CA ALA A 110 16.23 -9.13 -12.46
C ALA A 110 16.24 -8.43 -13.82
N HIS A 111 15.11 -7.90 -14.24
CA HIS A 111 14.99 -7.17 -15.50
C HIS A 111 15.83 -5.88 -15.50
N LEU A 112 15.83 -5.13 -14.40
CA LEU A 112 16.68 -3.94 -14.26
C LEU A 112 18.17 -4.27 -14.30
N LEU A 113 18.60 -5.36 -13.67
CA LEU A 113 20.00 -5.79 -13.71
C LEU A 113 20.45 -6.13 -15.13
N ASP A 114 19.60 -6.86 -15.89
CA ASP A 114 19.88 -7.16 -17.29
C ASP A 114 19.93 -5.90 -18.16
N LYS A 115 19.09 -4.91 -17.85
CA LYS A 115 19.08 -3.62 -18.53
C LYS A 115 20.38 -2.85 -18.31
N VAL A 116 20.83 -2.74 -17.06
CA VAL A 116 22.13 -2.11 -16.73
C VAL A 116 23.27 -2.83 -17.45
N ALA A 117 23.28 -4.16 -17.42
CA ALA A 117 24.31 -4.95 -18.08
C ALA A 117 24.40 -4.69 -19.58
N ARG A 118 23.27 -4.40 -20.23
CA ARG A 118 23.24 -4.06 -21.67
C ARG A 118 23.60 -2.60 -21.94
N GLU A 119 22.97 -1.66 -21.21
CA GLU A 119 23.07 -0.23 -21.50
C GLU A 119 24.39 0.39 -21.03
N CYS A 120 25.04 -0.22 -20.05
CA CYS A 120 26.30 0.24 -19.50
C CYS A 120 27.49 -0.67 -19.84
N ALA A 121 27.34 -1.57 -20.82
CA ALA A 121 28.39 -2.54 -21.18
C ALA A 121 29.74 -1.90 -21.52
N ASP A 122 29.71 -0.73 -22.20
CA ASP A 122 30.91 0.00 -22.62
C ASP A 122 31.48 0.91 -21.50
N GLU A 123 30.79 1.03 -20.35
CA GLU A 123 31.19 1.94 -19.27
C GLU A 123 32.17 1.31 -18.27
N GLY A 124 32.27 -0.02 -18.25
CA GLY A 124 33.22 -0.75 -17.39
C GLY A 124 32.64 -2.06 -16.82
N ALA A 125 33.39 -2.67 -15.93
CA ALA A 125 32.98 -3.91 -15.26
C ALA A 125 31.76 -3.67 -14.36
N LEU A 126 30.74 -4.54 -14.46
CA LEU A 126 29.53 -4.46 -13.66
C LEU A 126 29.74 -5.04 -12.26
N TRP A 127 29.39 -4.26 -11.26
CA TRP A 127 29.39 -4.63 -9.84
C TRP A 127 28.00 -4.38 -9.24
N THR A 128 27.70 -5.04 -8.15
CA THR A 128 26.50 -4.76 -7.33
C THR A 128 26.87 -4.59 -5.87
N ILE A 129 26.17 -3.70 -5.17
CA ILE A 129 26.25 -3.56 -3.72
C ILE A 129 24.84 -3.67 -3.15
N GLY A 130 24.67 -4.62 -2.24
CA GLY A 130 23.41 -4.84 -1.54
C GLY A 130 23.60 -5.00 -0.04
N HIS A 131 22.50 -5.08 0.67
CA HIS A 131 22.49 -5.28 2.11
C HIS A 131 22.25 -6.75 2.43
N SER A 132 22.95 -7.26 3.46
CA SER A 132 22.63 -8.55 4.06
C SER A 132 21.25 -8.51 4.73
N GLU A 133 20.57 -9.63 4.72
CA GLU A 133 19.28 -9.74 5.39
C GLU A 133 19.47 -9.64 6.91
N ALA A 134 19.00 -8.55 7.51
CA ALA A 134 19.14 -8.32 8.95
C ALA A 134 18.37 -9.37 9.79
N ARG A 135 17.31 -9.96 9.23
CA ARG A 135 16.55 -11.07 9.83
C ARG A 135 15.96 -11.94 8.74
N PRO A 136 16.23 -13.24 8.72
CA PRO A 136 15.61 -14.15 7.77
C PRO A 136 14.09 -14.08 7.91
N VAL A 137 13.39 -14.02 6.78
CA VAL A 137 11.93 -14.14 6.75
C VAL A 137 11.59 -15.57 7.14
N GLY A 138 11.22 -15.75 8.39
CA GLY A 138 10.81 -17.04 8.92
C GLY A 138 9.30 -17.22 8.93
N GLY A 139 8.85 -18.48 9.02
CA GLY A 139 7.44 -18.81 9.15
C GLY A 139 6.70 -18.84 7.82
N PHE A 140 5.37 -18.80 7.89
CA PHE A 140 4.46 -18.82 6.74
C PHE A 140 4.40 -17.42 6.09
N ASN A 141 5.51 -17.00 5.50
CA ASN A 141 5.67 -15.69 4.90
C ASN A 141 6.70 -15.74 3.77
N VAL A 142 6.37 -15.19 2.60
CA VAL A 142 7.27 -15.06 1.45
C VAL A 142 7.59 -13.61 1.12
N MET A 143 7.14 -12.65 1.93
CA MET A 143 7.37 -11.24 1.66
C MET A 143 8.86 -10.88 1.68
N ILE A 144 9.20 -9.93 0.83
CA ILE A 144 10.52 -9.33 0.76
C ILE A 144 10.63 -8.28 1.86
N ASN A 145 11.72 -8.30 2.58
CA ASN A 145 12.05 -7.29 3.58
C ASN A 145 12.57 -6.01 2.92
N ARG A 146 12.52 -4.91 3.67
CA ARG A 146 13.03 -3.59 3.28
C ARG A 146 14.49 -3.62 2.81
N PHE A 147 15.33 -4.44 3.44
CA PHE A 147 16.71 -4.68 3.06
C PHE A 147 16.85 -6.14 2.61
N ASP A 148 16.46 -6.42 1.39
CA ASP A 148 16.52 -7.79 0.90
C ASP A 148 17.76 -8.04 0.05
N THR A 149 18.27 -9.25 0.16
CA THR A 149 19.46 -9.75 -0.55
C THR A 149 19.19 -10.08 -2.04
N LEU A 150 18.17 -9.49 -2.68
CA LEU A 150 17.81 -9.85 -4.05
C LEU A 150 18.95 -9.67 -5.03
N PHE A 151 19.65 -8.54 -4.97
CA PHE A 151 20.82 -8.34 -5.83
C PHE A 151 21.98 -9.26 -5.44
N THR A 152 22.18 -9.57 -4.17
CA THR A 152 23.22 -10.53 -3.73
C THR A 152 23.03 -11.87 -4.43
N VAL A 153 21.83 -12.44 -4.36
CA VAL A 153 21.53 -13.75 -4.99
C VAL A 153 21.65 -13.68 -6.50
N LEU A 154 21.08 -12.66 -7.13
CA LEU A 154 21.14 -12.45 -8.59
C LEU A 154 22.58 -12.33 -9.06
N SER A 155 23.37 -11.52 -8.39
CA SER A 155 24.76 -11.25 -8.76
C SER A 155 25.65 -12.45 -8.55
N THR A 156 25.59 -13.09 -7.39
CA THR A 156 26.39 -14.29 -7.06
C THR A 156 26.14 -15.41 -8.07
N ARG A 157 24.86 -15.71 -8.38
CA ARG A 157 24.50 -16.78 -9.33
C ARG A 157 24.84 -16.45 -10.80
N ARG A 158 24.97 -15.14 -11.12
CA ARG A 158 25.42 -14.69 -12.46
C ARG A 158 26.93 -14.52 -12.57
N GLY A 159 27.68 -14.69 -11.49
CA GLY A 159 29.11 -14.40 -11.47
C GLY A 159 29.43 -12.90 -11.56
N ILE A 160 28.48 -12.01 -11.22
CA ILE A 160 28.71 -10.55 -11.13
C ILE A 160 29.35 -10.31 -9.75
N PRO A 161 30.48 -9.62 -9.66
CA PRO A 161 31.09 -9.24 -8.40
C PRO A 161 30.10 -8.49 -7.52
N HIS A 162 30.03 -8.87 -6.23
CA HIS A 162 29.07 -8.32 -5.30
C HIS A 162 29.74 -8.00 -3.96
N LEU A 163 29.42 -6.83 -3.42
CA LEU A 163 29.76 -6.43 -2.05
C LEU A 163 28.50 -6.46 -1.18
N GLU A 164 28.57 -7.21 -0.10
CA GLU A 164 27.49 -7.31 0.86
C GLU A 164 27.75 -6.38 2.05
N LEU A 165 26.83 -5.44 2.28
CA LEU A 165 26.85 -4.55 3.43
C LEU A 165 25.97 -5.13 4.54
N GLN A 166 26.37 -4.96 5.78
CA GLN A 166 25.46 -5.24 6.89
C GLN A 166 24.27 -4.30 6.80
N ALA A 167 23.06 -4.86 6.82
CA ALA A 167 21.88 -4.05 6.93
C ALA A 167 22.00 -3.18 8.20
N PRO A 168 21.74 -1.87 8.11
CA PRO A 168 21.74 -1.05 9.30
C PRO A 168 20.77 -1.69 10.30
N GLU A 169 21.24 -1.98 11.50
CA GLU A 169 20.32 -2.41 12.55
C GLU A 169 19.17 -1.42 12.57
N PRO A 170 17.92 -1.89 12.58
CA PRO A 170 16.81 -1.00 12.81
C PRO A 170 17.12 -0.34 14.14
N SER A 171 17.64 0.89 14.10
CA SER A 171 17.93 1.62 15.31
C SER A 171 16.63 1.60 16.09
N GLY A 172 16.62 0.94 17.26
CA GLY A 172 15.44 0.94 18.13
C GLY A 172 14.98 2.37 18.43
N ALA A 173 15.86 3.35 18.25
CA ALA A 173 15.60 4.78 18.18
C ALA A 173 14.87 5.22 16.90
N ALA A 174 15.03 4.55 15.74
CA ALA A 174 14.27 4.88 14.53
C ALA A 174 12.85 4.31 14.56
N GLU A 175 12.62 3.19 15.26
CA GLU A 175 11.27 2.68 15.52
C GLU A 175 10.57 3.43 16.67
N THR A 176 11.32 4.01 17.59
CA THR A 176 10.82 4.72 18.78
C THR A 176 11.40 6.11 18.94
N GLY A 177 12.20 6.59 17.99
CA GLY A 177 12.96 7.83 18.11
C GLY A 177 12.08 9.03 18.43
N ASP A 178 12.64 9.96 19.16
CA ASP A 178 11.99 11.25 19.51
C ASP A 178 11.40 12.01 18.32
N PHE A 179 11.82 11.66 17.08
CA PHE A 179 11.21 12.13 15.83
C PHE A 179 9.76 11.68 15.62
N MET A 180 9.33 10.59 16.27
CA MET A 180 7.98 10.01 16.14
C MET A 180 7.01 10.46 17.22
N ARG A 181 7.47 11.19 18.22
CA ARG A 181 6.54 11.74 19.22
C ARG A 181 5.83 12.94 18.61
N PRO A 182 4.55 12.81 18.22
CA PRO A 182 3.81 13.95 17.76
C PRO A 182 3.89 15.03 18.85
N SER A 183 4.11 16.28 18.46
CA SER A 183 4.17 17.39 19.39
C SER A 183 2.95 17.39 20.31
N ILE A 184 3.05 17.94 21.51
CA ILE A 184 1.92 18.06 22.42
C ILE A 184 0.70 18.66 21.70
N TRP A 185 0.93 19.62 20.81
CA TRP A 185 -0.08 20.22 19.94
C TRP A 185 -0.71 19.22 18.98
N THR A 186 0.08 18.42 18.29
CA THR A 186 -0.43 17.37 17.39
C THR A 186 -1.27 16.35 18.16
N ARG A 187 -0.86 16.01 19.39
CA ARG A 187 -1.63 15.11 20.28
C ARG A 187 -2.94 15.76 20.71
N MET A 188 -2.91 17.00 21.16
CA MET A 188 -4.11 17.75 21.55
C MET A 188 -5.09 17.87 20.39
N VAL A 189 -4.62 18.31 19.23
CA VAL A 189 -5.44 18.45 18.01
C VAL A 189 -6.02 17.10 17.59
N THR A 190 -5.24 16.01 17.69
CA THR A 190 -5.73 14.66 17.39
C THR A 190 -6.82 14.22 18.37
N VAL A 191 -6.67 14.51 19.66
CA VAL A 191 -7.68 14.18 20.68
C VAL A 191 -8.94 15.03 20.50
N MET A 192 -8.79 16.32 20.24
CA MET A 192 -9.93 17.24 20.00
C MET A 192 -10.72 16.88 18.75
N ASN A 193 -10.08 16.28 17.74
CA ASN A 193 -10.74 15.82 16.52
C ASN A 193 -11.34 14.44 16.60
N ALA A 194 -10.92 13.63 17.56
CA ALA A 194 -11.42 12.28 17.66
C ALA A 194 -12.94 12.32 18.01
N PRO A 195 -13.81 11.77 17.16
CA PRO A 195 -15.19 11.56 17.56
C PRO A 195 -15.23 10.73 18.85
N ALA A 196 -16.24 10.93 19.69
CA ALA A 196 -16.39 10.15 20.93
C ALA A 196 -16.31 8.62 20.70
N THR A 197 -16.77 8.16 19.53
CA THR A 197 -16.65 6.76 19.08
C THR A 197 -15.21 6.32 18.91
N SER A 198 -14.36 7.15 18.31
CA SER A 198 -12.94 6.85 18.13
C SER A 198 -12.18 6.89 19.46
N ALA A 199 -12.52 7.84 20.33
CA ALA A 199 -11.94 7.92 21.68
C ALA A 199 -12.28 6.66 22.48
N PHE A 200 -13.53 6.23 22.44
CA PHE A 200 -13.99 4.99 23.07
C PHE A 200 -13.23 3.76 22.54
N TYR A 201 -13.12 3.62 21.21
CA TYR A 201 -12.44 2.49 20.60
C TYR A 201 -10.95 2.42 20.97
N ARG A 202 -10.27 3.58 21.00
CA ARG A 202 -8.86 3.67 21.42
C ARG A 202 -8.66 3.32 22.87
N LEU A 203 -9.54 3.80 23.75
CA LEU A 203 -9.55 3.44 25.17
C LEU A 203 -9.73 1.93 25.34
N TRP A 204 -10.66 1.34 24.62
CA TRP A 204 -10.91 -0.10 24.67
C TRP A 204 -9.71 -0.91 24.18
N ARG A 205 -9.11 -0.54 23.03
CA ARG A 205 -7.93 -1.25 22.50
C ARG A 205 -6.68 -1.08 23.34
N GLY A 206 -6.48 0.07 23.91
CA GLY A 206 -5.31 0.44 24.71
C GLY A 206 -5.47 0.08 26.19
N PRO A 207 -5.89 1.02 27.04
CA PRO A 207 -5.92 0.81 28.51
C PRO A 207 -6.77 -0.39 28.96
N LEU A 208 -7.91 -0.62 28.30
CA LEU A 208 -8.79 -1.75 28.62
C LEU A 208 -8.32 -3.09 28.02
N LYS A 209 -7.18 -3.08 27.27
CA LYS A 209 -6.56 -4.26 26.64
C LYS A 209 -7.54 -5.14 25.84
N GLY A 210 -8.59 -4.56 25.28
CA GLY A 210 -9.59 -5.25 24.47
C GLY A 210 -10.43 -6.27 25.27
N ARG A 211 -10.65 -6.04 26.57
CA ARG A 211 -11.54 -6.88 27.39
C ARG A 211 -12.92 -6.99 26.75
N ALA A 212 -13.57 -8.11 26.98
CA ALA A 212 -14.94 -8.30 26.50
C ALA A 212 -15.86 -7.19 27.05
N LEU A 213 -16.55 -6.50 26.13
CA LEU A 213 -17.48 -5.42 26.48
C LEU A 213 -18.89 -5.79 26.08
N THR A 214 -19.83 -5.51 26.97
CA THR A 214 -21.27 -5.58 26.71
C THR A 214 -21.96 -4.44 27.43
N LEU A 215 -22.89 -3.75 26.75
CA LEU A 215 -23.71 -2.69 27.34
C LEU A 215 -25.08 -3.22 27.78
N VAL A 216 -25.43 -4.41 27.31
CA VAL A 216 -26.73 -5.03 27.63
C VAL A 216 -26.46 -6.30 28.44
N PRO A 217 -27.26 -6.60 29.48
CA PRO A 217 -27.13 -7.85 30.18
C PRO A 217 -27.07 -9.02 29.23
N ARG A 218 -26.10 -9.93 29.42
CA ARG A 218 -25.85 -11.07 28.52
C ARG A 218 -27.15 -11.86 28.33
N ARG A 219 -27.79 -11.65 27.18
CA ARG A 219 -28.84 -12.53 26.72
C ARG A 219 -28.17 -13.70 26.00
N ASN A 220 -28.64 -14.92 26.23
CA ASN A 220 -28.08 -16.14 25.62
C ASN A 220 -28.04 -16.15 24.08
N ARG A 221 -28.62 -15.14 23.44
CA ARG A 221 -28.69 -14.99 21.98
C ARG A 221 -27.95 -13.77 21.40
N SER A 222 -27.29 -12.96 22.22
CA SER A 222 -26.58 -11.76 21.74
C SER A 222 -25.41 -12.14 20.87
N PRO A 223 -25.26 -11.58 19.66
CA PRO A 223 -24.11 -11.86 18.77
C PRO A 223 -22.80 -11.46 19.43
N ILE A 224 -21.74 -12.21 19.11
CA ILE A 224 -20.36 -11.88 19.48
C ILE A 224 -19.65 -11.39 18.22
N VAL A 225 -19.01 -10.22 18.31
CA VAL A 225 -18.16 -9.69 17.24
C VAL A 225 -16.72 -9.63 17.73
N ILE A 226 -15.87 -10.40 17.08
CA ILE A 226 -14.43 -10.43 17.32
C ILE A 226 -13.78 -9.37 16.43
N VAL A 227 -13.01 -8.46 17.02
CA VAL A 227 -12.27 -7.43 16.28
C VAL A 227 -10.80 -7.82 16.22
N HIS A 228 -10.28 -7.93 14.99
CA HIS A 228 -8.87 -8.28 14.77
C HIS A 228 -8.01 -7.03 14.58
N ARG A 229 -8.23 -6.30 13.49
CA ARG A 229 -7.52 -5.04 13.17
C ARG A 229 -8.53 -3.90 13.13
N GLY A 230 -8.05 -2.66 13.26
CA GLY A 230 -8.89 -1.48 13.26
C GLY A 230 -8.46 -0.42 12.27
N ASN A 231 -9.46 0.32 11.78
CA ASN A 231 -9.32 1.55 11.02
C ASN A 231 -10.44 2.52 11.45
N GLU A 232 -10.53 3.67 10.83
CA GLU A 232 -11.53 4.68 11.15
C GLU A 232 -12.98 4.19 10.99
N MET A 233 -13.22 3.27 10.06
CA MET A 233 -14.53 2.65 9.85
C MET A 233 -14.92 1.77 11.05
N ILE A 234 -14.00 0.93 11.50
CA ILE A 234 -14.20 0.03 12.64
C ILE A 234 -14.34 0.84 13.93
N GLU A 235 -13.58 1.92 14.08
CA GLU A 235 -13.72 2.85 15.20
C GLU A 235 -15.14 3.43 15.33
N GLU A 236 -15.82 3.63 14.19
CA GLU A 236 -17.21 4.12 14.17
C GLU A 236 -18.24 3.00 14.32
N ILE A 237 -17.95 1.79 13.86
CA ILE A 237 -18.85 0.64 13.88
C ILE A 237 -18.95 0.02 15.27
N VAL A 238 -17.83 -0.21 15.95
CA VAL A 238 -17.76 -0.97 17.21
C VAL A 238 -18.69 -0.42 18.31
N PRO A 239 -18.71 0.88 18.64
CA PRO A 239 -19.62 1.42 19.63
C PRO A 239 -21.10 1.21 19.28
N ARG A 240 -21.41 1.24 17.98
CA ARG A 240 -22.79 1.05 17.49
C ARG A 240 -23.23 -0.40 17.54
N LEU A 241 -22.31 -1.35 17.36
CA LEU A 241 -22.58 -2.77 17.60
C LEU A 241 -22.87 -3.03 19.07
N LEU A 242 -22.14 -2.41 20.00
CA LEU A 242 -22.44 -2.48 21.43
C LEU A 242 -23.85 -1.94 21.74
N MET A 243 -24.25 -0.79 21.17
CA MET A 243 -25.60 -0.25 21.33
C MET A 243 -26.70 -1.15 20.74
N ARG A 244 -26.36 -2.01 19.78
CA ARG A 244 -27.25 -3.03 19.20
C ARG A 244 -27.27 -4.33 20.00
N GLY A 245 -26.58 -4.38 21.15
CA GLY A 245 -26.56 -5.54 22.03
C GLY A 245 -25.52 -6.60 21.65
N CYS A 246 -24.59 -6.32 20.73
CA CYS A 246 -23.49 -7.22 20.46
C CYS A 246 -22.47 -7.20 21.61
N GLU A 247 -21.88 -8.35 21.90
CA GLU A 247 -20.68 -8.45 22.71
C GLU A 247 -19.45 -8.26 21.80
N ILE A 248 -18.52 -7.39 22.18
CA ILE A 248 -17.30 -7.14 21.44
C ILE A 248 -16.11 -7.79 22.13
N ARG A 249 -15.33 -8.56 21.39
CA ARG A 249 -14.09 -9.19 21.86
C ARG A 249 -12.95 -8.87 20.92
N ARG A 250 -11.72 -8.98 21.42
CA ARG A 250 -10.52 -8.94 20.58
C ARG A 250 -10.14 -10.35 20.14
N LEU A 251 -9.62 -10.50 18.91
CA LEU A 251 -9.06 -11.78 18.48
C LEU A 251 -7.88 -12.16 19.40
N PRO A 252 -7.87 -13.36 19.98
CA PRO A 252 -6.71 -13.87 20.70
C PRO A 252 -5.46 -13.85 19.80
N ARG A 253 -4.29 -13.68 20.40
CA ARG A 253 -3.06 -13.87 19.65
C ARG A 253 -2.94 -15.36 19.32
N LEU A 254 -2.79 -15.68 18.04
CA LEU A 254 -2.40 -17.04 17.64
C LEU A 254 -1.07 -17.34 18.34
N ARG A 255 -1.03 -18.37 19.16
CA ARG A 255 0.21 -18.78 19.86
C ARG A 255 1.21 -19.20 18.80
N SER A 256 2.37 -18.59 18.80
CA SER A 256 3.38 -18.64 17.74
C SER A 256 4.43 -19.75 17.90
N SER A 257 4.10 -20.88 18.49
CA SER A 257 4.96 -22.07 18.33
C SER A 257 4.66 -22.73 16.97
N ILE A 258 4.99 -22.00 15.90
CA ILE A 258 4.86 -22.54 14.55
C ILE A 258 6.15 -23.29 14.28
N GLU A 259 6.08 -24.60 14.35
CA GLU A 259 7.20 -25.49 14.04
C GLU A 259 7.29 -25.71 12.53
N LYS A 260 8.53 -25.87 12.05
CA LYS A 260 8.81 -26.25 10.68
C LYS A 260 8.47 -27.73 10.55
N GLY A 261 7.39 -28.02 9.83
CA GLY A 261 7.00 -29.40 9.52
C GLY A 261 7.62 -29.91 8.22
N GLU A 262 7.34 -31.15 7.90
CA GLU A 262 7.59 -31.68 6.55
C GLU A 262 6.63 -31.03 5.56
N SER A 263 7.16 -30.62 4.41
CA SER A 263 6.32 -30.10 3.33
C SER A 263 5.51 -31.24 2.71
N ARG A 264 4.20 -31.19 2.84
CA ARG A 264 3.28 -32.10 2.15
C ARG A 264 3.03 -31.67 0.70
N SER A 265 3.49 -30.48 0.29
CA SER A 265 3.33 -30.00 -1.07
C SER A 265 4.30 -30.75 -1.99
N ALA A 266 3.75 -31.52 -2.91
CA ALA A 266 4.49 -32.26 -3.92
C ALA A 266 4.96 -31.38 -5.09
N VAL A 267 4.74 -30.07 -5.03
CA VAL A 267 5.11 -29.15 -6.11
C VAL A 267 6.62 -28.95 -6.11
N GLY A 268 7.25 -29.46 -7.17
CA GLY A 268 8.70 -29.29 -7.39
C GLY A 268 9.07 -27.86 -7.79
N LEU A 269 10.30 -27.48 -7.44
CA LEU A 269 10.86 -26.18 -7.81
C LEU A 269 10.78 -25.91 -9.33
N GLU A 270 11.10 -26.94 -10.14
CA GLU A 270 11.07 -26.84 -11.60
C GLU A 270 9.69 -26.50 -12.15
N ALA A 271 8.62 -27.05 -11.57
CA ALA A 271 7.25 -26.75 -11.98
C ALA A 271 6.90 -25.27 -11.72
N ILE A 272 7.34 -24.71 -10.60
CA ILE A 272 7.15 -23.28 -10.27
C ILE A 272 7.91 -22.40 -11.26
N VAL A 273 9.18 -22.71 -11.51
CA VAL A 273 10.03 -21.98 -12.46
C VAL A 273 9.44 -21.99 -13.86
N SER A 274 8.98 -23.16 -14.34
CA SER A 274 8.35 -23.29 -15.67
C SER A 274 7.05 -22.49 -15.81
N GLN A 275 6.26 -22.31 -14.74
CA GLN A 275 5.08 -21.44 -14.79
C GLN A 275 5.49 -19.96 -14.99
N ILE A 276 6.53 -19.51 -14.29
CA ILE A 276 7.03 -18.13 -14.41
C ILE A 276 7.64 -17.91 -15.80
N GLU A 277 8.47 -18.85 -16.27
CA GLU A 277 9.09 -18.83 -17.61
C GLU A 277 8.04 -18.66 -18.71
N ARG A 278 7.04 -19.54 -18.71
CA ARG A 278 5.95 -19.47 -19.69
C ARG A 278 5.31 -18.09 -19.71
N ARG A 279 5.00 -17.51 -18.54
CA ARG A 279 4.38 -16.20 -18.47
C ARG A 279 5.28 -15.06 -18.91
N CYS A 280 6.61 -15.15 -18.68
CA CYS A 280 7.57 -14.18 -19.21
C CYS A 280 7.62 -14.23 -20.74
N ILE A 281 7.66 -15.43 -21.32
CA ILE A 281 7.66 -15.62 -22.78
C ILE A 281 6.35 -15.12 -23.40
N ASP A 282 5.20 -15.51 -22.84
CA ASP A 282 3.87 -15.09 -23.31
C ASP A 282 3.69 -13.56 -23.31
N ALA A 283 4.34 -12.88 -22.38
CA ALA A 283 4.30 -11.40 -22.26
C ALA A 283 5.40 -10.68 -23.06
N GLY A 284 6.24 -11.40 -23.79
CA GLY A 284 7.30 -10.82 -24.60
C GLY A 284 8.51 -10.28 -23.81
N LEU A 285 8.62 -10.60 -22.51
CA LEU A 285 9.79 -10.20 -21.69
C LEU A 285 11.04 -11.04 -22.00
N GLY A 286 10.90 -12.15 -22.76
CA GLY A 286 11.96 -13.11 -22.95
C GLY A 286 12.25 -13.94 -21.68
N TRP A 287 13.34 -14.71 -21.70
CA TRP A 287 13.76 -15.54 -20.56
C TRP A 287 15.28 -15.46 -20.37
N SER A 288 15.72 -14.51 -19.58
CA SER A 288 17.13 -14.30 -19.26
C SER A 288 17.60 -15.15 -18.07
N ASP A 289 18.92 -15.26 -17.91
CA ASP A 289 19.50 -15.91 -16.73
C ASP A 289 19.10 -15.21 -15.43
N SER A 290 18.98 -13.89 -15.42
CA SER A 290 18.51 -13.15 -14.23
C SER A 290 17.07 -13.48 -13.88
N LEU A 291 16.19 -13.56 -14.87
CA LEU A 291 14.78 -13.95 -14.66
C LEU A 291 14.67 -15.39 -14.16
N ARG A 292 15.47 -16.31 -14.70
CA ARG A 292 15.54 -17.70 -14.22
C ARG A 292 16.00 -17.78 -12.77
N ILE A 293 17.04 -17.03 -12.38
CA ILE A 293 17.53 -16.98 -11.00
C ILE A 293 16.45 -16.41 -10.07
N ALA A 294 15.77 -15.33 -10.48
CA ALA A 294 14.68 -14.72 -9.74
C ALA A 294 13.52 -15.71 -9.51
N ALA A 295 13.13 -16.44 -10.54
CA ALA A 295 12.09 -17.47 -10.47
C ALA A 295 12.49 -18.61 -9.53
N THR A 296 13.74 -19.07 -9.61
CA THR A 296 14.28 -20.11 -8.72
C THR A 296 14.24 -19.64 -7.26
N GLN A 297 14.66 -18.40 -6.98
CA GLN A 297 14.61 -17.83 -5.64
C GLN A 297 13.17 -17.72 -5.10
N ALA A 298 12.22 -17.34 -5.98
CA ALA A 298 10.81 -17.30 -5.61
C ALA A 298 10.30 -18.69 -5.20
N GLY A 299 10.64 -19.73 -5.98
CA GLY A 299 10.26 -21.10 -5.67
C GLY A 299 10.89 -21.63 -4.37
N GLU A 300 12.16 -21.36 -4.12
CA GLU A 300 12.86 -21.73 -2.88
C GLU A 300 12.21 -21.09 -1.64
N ARG A 301 11.86 -19.79 -1.73
CA ARG A 301 11.16 -19.06 -0.65
C ARG A 301 9.75 -19.61 -0.43
N LEU A 302 9.01 -19.87 -1.51
CA LEU A 302 7.68 -20.47 -1.43
C LEU A 302 7.75 -21.86 -0.79
N GLY A 303 8.66 -22.72 -1.22
CA GLY A 303 8.86 -24.05 -0.64
C GLY A 303 9.22 -23.95 0.86
N THR A 304 9.98 -22.94 1.26
CA THR A 304 10.28 -22.68 2.68
C THR A 304 9.02 -22.30 3.46
N ALA A 305 8.20 -21.38 2.94
CA ALA A 305 6.97 -20.94 3.60
C ALA A 305 5.94 -22.08 3.71
N LEU A 306 5.80 -22.89 2.67
CA LEU A 306 4.87 -24.02 2.66
C LEU A 306 5.13 -25.03 3.77
N ARG A 307 6.39 -25.23 4.20
CA ARG A 307 6.72 -26.10 5.34
C ARG A 307 6.11 -25.65 6.67
N TYR A 308 5.80 -24.37 6.84
CA TYR A 308 5.13 -23.83 8.03
C TYR A 308 3.61 -23.90 7.95
N GLY A 309 3.06 -24.14 6.75
CA GLY A 309 1.62 -24.11 6.49
C GLY A 309 0.80 -25.08 7.37
N PRO A 310 1.14 -26.37 7.45
CA PRO A 310 0.38 -27.34 8.24
C PRO A 310 0.30 -27.01 9.74
N SER A 311 1.43 -26.62 10.34
CA SER A 311 1.49 -26.23 11.75
C SER A 311 0.66 -24.97 12.03
N LEU A 312 0.78 -23.95 11.16
CA LEU A 312 -0.02 -22.73 11.27
C LEU A 312 -1.52 -23.03 11.09
N TRP A 313 -1.88 -23.91 10.17
CA TRP A 313 -3.26 -24.33 9.95
C TRP A 313 -3.84 -25.00 11.20
N GLY A 314 -3.13 -25.98 11.78
CA GLY A 314 -3.55 -26.64 13.01
C GLY A 314 -3.79 -25.63 14.16
N ALA A 315 -2.86 -24.71 14.36
CA ALA A 315 -3.00 -23.63 15.36
C ALA A 315 -4.21 -22.71 15.06
N THR A 316 -4.45 -22.43 13.78
CA THR A 316 -5.56 -21.58 13.35
C THR A 316 -6.91 -22.24 13.59
N VAL A 317 -7.05 -23.51 13.22
CA VAL A 317 -8.27 -24.31 13.46
C VAL A 317 -8.56 -24.42 14.95
N ALA A 318 -7.56 -24.76 15.77
CA ALA A 318 -7.70 -24.84 17.22
C ALA A 318 -8.19 -23.52 17.82
N CYS A 319 -7.67 -22.38 17.35
CA CYS A 319 -8.13 -21.06 17.78
C CYS A 319 -9.59 -20.82 17.41
N VAL A 320 -10.02 -21.17 16.20
CA VAL A 320 -11.40 -21.01 15.74
C VAL A 320 -12.36 -21.91 16.52
N GLU A 321 -11.97 -23.15 16.81
CA GLU A 321 -12.76 -24.07 17.65
C GLU A 321 -12.91 -23.56 19.08
N GLU A 322 -11.86 -23.00 19.68
CA GLU A 322 -11.91 -22.36 20.99
C GLU A 322 -12.91 -21.20 20.98
N LEU A 323 -12.82 -20.31 19.99
CA LEU A 323 -13.77 -19.20 19.82
C LEU A 323 -15.23 -19.68 19.72
N LYS A 324 -15.46 -20.77 18.96
CA LYS A 324 -16.80 -21.36 18.80
C LYS A 324 -17.31 -21.99 20.11
N ARG A 325 -16.43 -22.69 20.83
CA ARG A 325 -16.74 -23.25 22.15
C ARG A 325 -17.11 -22.15 23.15
N ASP A 326 -16.33 -21.08 23.22
CA ASP A 326 -16.57 -19.93 24.09
C ASP A 326 -17.85 -19.15 23.72
N ALA A 327 -18.25 -19.20 22.46
CA ALA A 327 -19.48 -18.58 21.99
C ALA A 327 -20.73 -19.34 22.49
N ARG A 328 -20.64 -20.61 22.89
CA ARG A 328 -21.74 -21.43 23.42
C ARG A 328 -23.00 -21.37 22.53
N GLY A 329 -22.84 -21.57 21.23
CA GLY A 329 -23.94 -21.52 20.27
C GLY A 329 -24.46 -20.12 19.90
N ARG A 330 -23.88 -19.07 20.43
CA ARG A 330 -24.22 -17.69 20.07
C ARG A 330 -23.68 -17.35 18.66
N PRO A 331 -24.37 -16.50 17.88
CA PRO A 331 -23.85 -16.04 16.61
C PRO A 331 -22.49 -15.37 16.78
N LEU A 332 -21.52 -15.74 15.93
CA LEU A 332 -20.15 -15.27 16.00
C LEU A 332 -19.73 -14.68 14.66
N GLY A 333 -19.07 -13.52 14.68
CA GLY A 333 -18.50 -12.88 13.49
C GLY A 333 -17.15 -12.26 13.76
N LEU A 334 -16.31 -12.18 12.72
CA LEU A 334 -15.03 -11.47 12.71
C LEU A 334 -15.21 -10.13 12.01
N LEU A 335 -14.68 -9.05 12.59
CA LEU A 335 -14.57 -7.72 11.97
C LEU A 335 -13.11 -7.30 11.89
N THR A 336 -12.63 -7.00 10.70
CA THR A 336 -11.24 -6.58 10.44
C THR A 336 -11.17 -5.53 9.33
N ASN A 337 -10.02 -4.86 9.17
CA ASN A 337 -9.79 -3.90 8.08
C ASN A 337 -8.96 -4.47 6.92
N ALA A 338 -8.40 -5.64 7.06
CA ALA A 338 -7.62 -6.29 6.02
C ALA A 338 -7.41 -7.76 6.34
N MET A 339 -7.19 -8.55 5.30
CA MET A 339 -6.82 -9.97 5.38
C MET A 339 -5.79 -10.28 4.28
N ALA A 340 -4.69 -9.53 4.27
CA ALA A 340 -3.70 -9.58 3.19
C ALA A 340 -2.50 -10.52 3.47
N SER A 341 -2.33 -10.99 4.71
CA SER A 341 -1.28 -11.96 5.03
C SER A 341 -1.78 -13.40 4.88
N GLY A 342 -0.86 -14.33 4.56
CA GLY A 342 -1.20 -15.75 4.47
C GLY A 342 -1.88 -16.30 5.73
N GLN A 343 -1.40 -15.89 6.91
CA GLN A 343 -2.01 -16.27 8.18
C GLN A 343 -3.46 -15.77 8.31
N GLU A 344 -3.76 -14.54 7.90
CA GLU A 344 -5.12 -13.99 7.95
C GLU A 344 -6.05 -14.67 6.96
N ARG A 345 -5.55 -15.07 5.80
CA ARG A 345 -6.31 -15.84 4.83
C ARG A 345 -6.62 -17.25 5.34
N LEU A 346 -5.66 -17.92 5.96
CA LEU A 346 -5.92 -19.22 6.62
C LEU A 346 -6.94 -19.07 7.75
N LEU A 347 -6.85 -18.00 8.55
CA LEU A 347 -7.87 -17.70 9.57
C LEU A 347 -9.25 -17.52 8.93
N ARG A 348 -9.32 -16.79 7.83
CA ARG A 348 -10.57 -16.63 7.09
C ARG A 348 -11.14 -17.95 6.61
N HIS A 349 -10.30 -18.77 6.01
CA HIS A 349 -10.72 -20.10 5.53
C HIS A 349 -11.21 -20.98 6.68
N ALA A 350 -10.52 -20.99 7.83
CA ALA A 350 -10.97 -21.72 9.01
C ALA A 350 -12.33 -21.21 9.53
N LEU A 351 -12.53 -19.88 9.57
CA LEU A 351 -13.81 -19.28 9.99
C LEU A 351 -14.95 -19.71 9.06
N ASP A 352 -14.73 -19.65 7.74
CA ASP A 352 -15.73 -20.05 6.75
C ASP A 352 -16.08 -21.55 6.87
N ARG A 353 -15.12 -22.44 7.08
CA ARG A 353 -15.37 -23.89 7.34
C ARG A 353 -16.20 -24.13 8.61
N HIS A 354 -16.09 -23.27 9.60
CA HIS A 354 -16.86 -23.35 10.84
C HIS A 354 -18.17 -22.53 10.81
N GLY A 355 -18.55 -21.97 9.66
CA GLY A 355 -19.76 -21.17 9.47
C GLY A 355 -19.73 -19.82 10.18
N ILE A 356 -18.54 -19.31 10.51
CA ILE A 356 -18.34 -18.02 11.17
C ILE A 356 -18.15 -16.93 10.10
N GLN A 357 -19.01 -15.92 10.12
CA GLN A 357 -18.99 -14.85 9.13
C GLN A 357 -17.85 -13.87 9.36
N SER A 358 -17.17 -13.47 8.28
CA SER A 358 -16.14 -12.44 8.30
C SER A 358 -16.63 -11.16 7.63
N PHE A 359 -16.33 -10.02 8.24
CA PHE A 359 -16.64 -8.68 7.74
C PHE A 359 -15.35 -7.89 7.62
N VAL A 360 -15.11 -7.33 6.44
CA VAL A 360 -13.93 -6.51 6.16
C VAL A 360 -14.36 -5.06 6.00
N ALA A 361 -13.75 -4.14 6.72
CA ALA A 361 -13.93 -2.70 6.51
C ALA A 361 -12.84 -2.20 5.56
N GLU A 362 -13.23 -1.63 4.44
CA GLU A 362 -12.27 -1.11 3.44
C GLU A 362 -11.30 -0.12 4.08
N HIS A 363 -10.08 -0.04 3.54
CA HIS A 363 -9.00 0.78 4.10
C HIS A 363 -9.04 2.24 3.61
N GLY A 364 -9.52 2.47 2.40
CA GLY A 364 -9.55 3.79 1.77
C GLY A 364 -10.38 3.83 0.50
N VAL A 365 -10.35 4.93 -0.23
CA VAL A 365 -11.12 5.12 -1.47
C VAL A 365 -10.33 4.81 -2.75
N ALA A 366 -9.04 4.55 -2.62
CA ALA A 366 -8.16 4.27 -3.76
C ALA A 366 -8.68 3.18 -4.72
N PRO A 367 -9.22 2.05 -4.23
CA PRO A 367 -9.86 1.08 -5.12
C PRO A 367 -11.05 1.70 -5.87
N GLY A 368 -11.11 1.47 -7.17
CA GLY A 368 -12.12 2.06 -8.05
C GLY A 368 -11.76 3.43 -8.63
N LEU A 369 -10.54 3.93 -8.36
CA LEU A 369 -10.03 5.16 -8.97
C LEU A 369 -9.01 4.89 -10.09
N SER A 370 -8.28 3.77 -10.02
CA SER A 370 -7.21 3.43 -10.94
C SER A 370 -7.31 1.98 -11.38
N PRO A 371 -7.05 1.65 -12.66
CA PRO A 371 -7.00 0.28 -13.17
C PRO A 371 -5.99 -0.60 -12.40
N MET A 372 -4.92 0.00 -11.93
CA MET A 372 -3.91 -0.68 -11.16
C MET A 372 -4.44 -1.27 -9.84
N HIS A 373 -5.36 -0.58 -9.17
CA HIS A 373 -6.03 -1.13 -7.99
C HIS A 373 -6.86 -2.36 -8.32
N GLU A 374 -7.40 -2.46 -9.53
CA GLU A 374 -8.11 -3.64 -9.98
C GLU A 374 -7.18 -4.87 -10.02
N ALA A 375 -5.99 -4.72 -10.58
CA ALA A 375 -4.98 -5.77 -10.62
C ALA A 375 -4.51 -6.16 -9.20
N LEU A 376 -4.21 -5.16 -8.35
CA LEU A 376 -3.85 -5.38 -6.94
C LEU A 376 -4.94 -6.12 -6.16
N TYR A 377 -6.17 -5.64 -6.26
CA TYR A 377 -7.29 -6.21 -5.53
C TYR A 377 -7.64 -7.60 -6.03
N SER A 378 -7.50 -7.85 -7.32
CA SER A 378 -7.67 -9.19 -7.86
C SER A 378 -6.64 -10.19 -7.32
N ALA A 379 -5.41 -9.75 -7.06
CA ALA A 379 -4.37 -10.60 -6.46
C ALA A 379 -4.48 -10.69 -4.93
N ASP A 380 -4.65 -9.54 -4.29
CA ASP A 380 -4.51 -9.43 -2.83
C ASP A 380 -5.78 -9.78 -2.07
N ASN A 381 -6.96 -9.57 -2.66
CA ASN A 381 -8.20 -9.56 -1.89
C ASN A 381 -9.34 -10.45 -2.41
N VAL A 382 -9.27 -10.96 -3.65
CA VAL A 382 -10.40 -11.59 -4.35
C VAL A 382 -11.18 -12.59 -3.49
N ALA A 383 -10.48 -13.41 -2.75
CA ALA A 383 -11.13 -14.42 -1.93
C ALA A 383 -11.45 -13.97 -0.50
N SER A 384 -10.98 -12.79 -0.10
CA SER A 384 -11.28 -12.21 1.23
C SER A 384 -12.36 -11.12 1.18
N LEU A 385 -12.96 -10.88 0.01
CA LEU A 385 -13.79 -9.70 -0.24
C LEU A 385 -15.28 -9.86 0.11
N ARG A 386 -15.76 -11.06 0.38
CA ARG A 386 -17.14 -11.25 0.82
C ARG A 386 -17.45 -10.41 2.06
N ARG A 387 -18.58 -9.71 2.02
CA ARG A 387 -19.06 -8.82 3.09
C ARG A 387 -18.08 -7.70 3.44
N THR A 388 -17.46 -7.13 2.40
CA THR A 388 -16.64 -5.94 2.56
C THR A 388 -17.53 -4.70 2.63
N LEU A 389 -17.30 -3.87 3.65
CA LEU A 389 -17.97 -2.59 3.82
C LEU A 389 -17.23 -1.55 2.98
N LEU A 390 -17.82 -1.17 1.86
CA LEU A 390 -17.23 -0.29 0.85
C LEU A 390 -17.50 1.18 1.15
N TYR A 391 -16.61 2.06 0.71
CA TYR A 391 -16.77 3.49 0.88
C TYR A 391 -17.61 4.09 -0.24
N THR A 392 -17.43 3.66 -1.49
CA THR A 392 -17.97 4.35 -2.67
C THR A 392 -18.62 3.40 -3.66
N PRO A 393 -19.57 3.89 -4.48
CA PRO A 393 -20.13 3.10 -5.58
C PRO A 393 -19.08 2.65 -6.60
N ALA A 394 -18.04 3.46 -6.85
CA ALA A 394 -16.94 3.07 -7.75
C ALA A 394 -16.21 1.83 -7.23
N GLN A 395 -16.01 1.70 -5.91
CA GLN A 395 -15.48 0.48 -5.33
C GLN A 395 -16.42 -0.71 -5.54
N HIS A 396 -17.72 -0.52 -5.40
CA HIS A 396 -18.68 -1.60 -5.62
C HIS A 396 -18.59 -2.14 -7.05
N ARG A 397 -18.53 -1.26 -8.05
CA ARG A 397 -18.35 -1.69 -9.44
C ARG A 397 -17.01 -2.40 -9.68
N LEU A 398 -15.94 -1.98 -9.00
CA LEU A 398 -14.67 -2.72 -9.03
C LEU A 398 -14.87 -4.15 -8.50
N TYR A 399 -15.58 -4.29 -7.39
CA TYR A 399 -15.87 -5.59 -6.79
C TYR A 399 -16.74 -6.46 -7.71
N GLU A 400 -17.76 -5.89 -8.35
CA GLU A 400 -18.58 -6.59 -9.36
C GLU A 400 -17.72 -7.17 -10.50
N ARG A 401 -16.71 -6.42 -10.97
CA ARG A 401 -15.80 -6.91 -12.01
C ARG A 401 -14.83 -8.00 -11.49
N VAL A 402 -14.39 -7.90 -10.24
CA VAL A 402 -13.33 -8.77 -9.69
C VAL A 402 -13.89 -10.07 -9.12
N ILE A 403 -15.04 -10.03 -8.43
CA ILE A 403 -15.62 -11.21 -7.75
C ILE A 403 -17.00 -11.61 -8.29
N GLY A 404 -17.51 -10.90 -9.29
CA GLY A 404 -18.84 -11.13 -9.83
C GLY A 404 -19.96 -10.40 -9.07
N ALA A 405 -21.11 -10.20 -9.75
CA ALA A 405 -22.21 -9.41 -9.21
C ALA A 405 -22.88 -10.06 -7.98
N ALA A 406 -22.96 -11.39 -7.94
CA ALA A 406 -23.60 -12.11 -6.84
C ALA A 406 -22.84 -11.95 -5.51
N GLU A 407 -21.53 -12.10 -5.55
CA GLU A 407 -20.67 -11.91 -4.38
C GLU A 407 -20.55 -10.41 -4.00
N ALA A 408 -20.48 -9.52 -4.97
CA ALA A 408 -20.42 -8.08 -4.76
C ALA A 408 -21.71 -7.56 -4.10
N ALA A 409 -22.86 -8.17 -4.33
CA ALA A 409 -24.12 -7.82 -3.66
C ALA A 409 -24.06 -7.98 -2.14
N GLU A 410 -23.16 -8.84 -1.61
CA GLU A 410 -22.88 -8.95 -0.18
C GLU A 410 -21.93 -7.83 0.35
N CYS A 411 -21.44 -6.93 -0.50
CA CYS A 411 -20.51 -5.86 -0.17
C CYS A 411 -21.19 -4.48 -0.16
N PRO A 412 -21.83 -4.07 0.93
CA PRO A 412 -22.63 -2.84 0.94
C PRO A 412 -21.77 -1.58 0.87
N VAL A 413 -22.22 -0.60 0.10
CA VAL A 413 -21.65 0.75 0.10
C VAL A 413 -22.12 1.51 1.36
N VAL A 414 -21.23 1.65 2.33
CA VAL A 414 -21.53 2.31 3.61
C VAL A 414 -21.07 3.76 3.67
N GLY A 415 -20.22 4.18 2.75
CA GLY A 415 -19.62 5.53 2.73
C GLY A 415 -18.43 5.65 3.67
N VAL A 416 -17.73 6.78 3.58
CA VAL A 416 -16.57 7.02 4.45
C VAL A 416 -16.99 7.34 5.89
N PRO A 417 -16.14 7.01 6.88
CA PRO A 417 -16.38 7.31 8.29
C PRO A 417 -16.55 8.82 8.54
N ARG A 418 -17.20 9.15 9.64
CA ARG A 418 -17.41 10.54 10.06
C ARG A 418 -16.09 11.30 10.22
N LEU A 419 -15.04 10.64 10.70
CA LEU A 419 -13.71 11.23 10.86
C LEU A 419 -13.13 11.72 9.52
N VAL A 420 -13.42 11.03 8.42
CA VAL A 420 -13.05 11.48 7.07
C VAL A 420 -13.90 12.67 6.64
N ARG A 421 -15.24 12.62 6.83
CA ARG A 421 -16.18 13.63 6.36
C ARG A 421 -16.12 14.97 7.09
N LYS A 422 -15.83 14.94 8.39
CA LYS A 422 -15.92 16.12 9.24
C LYS A 422 -14.55 16.52 9.77
N ILE A 423 -14.25 17.79 9.59
CA ILE A 423 -13.19 18.45 10.33
C ILE A 423 -13.87 18.98 11.60
N GLY A 424 -13.44 18.51 12.76
CA GLY A 424 -14.03 18.89 14.05
C GLY A 424 -13.92 20.40 14.29
N LEU A 425 -13.22 20.82 15.27
CA LEU A 425 -13.03 22.24 15.63
C LEU A 425 -12.13 22.99 14.62
N ARG A 426 -12.57 23.05 13.34
CA ARG A 426 -11.78 23.58 12.21
C ARG A 426 -11.17 24.97 12.48
N PRO A 427 -11.89 25.98 13.02
CA PRO A 427 -11.30 27.29 13.27
C PRO A 427 -10.11 27.24 14.23
N ILE A 428 -10.26 26.54 15.35
CA ILE A 428 -9.20 26.40 16.36
C ILE A 428 -8.02 25.63 15.79
N GLN A 429 -8.28 24.53 15.09
CA GLN A 429 -7.24 23.75 14.43
C GLN A 429 -6.51 24.53 13.37
N ARG A 430 -7.24 25.30 12.55
CA ARG A 430 -6.65 26.14 11.53
C ARG A 430 -5.62 27.10 12.14
N VAL A 431 -5.99 27.81 13.21
CA VAL A 431 -5.09 28.74 13.90
C VAL A 431 -3.88 28.00 14.46
N ALA A 432 -4.09 26.93 15.20
CA ALA A 432 -3.01 26.16 15.84
C ALA A 432 -2.04 25.53 14.83
N VAL A 433 -2.56 24.92 13.76
CA VAL A 433 -1.72 24.28 12.73
C VAL A 433 -0.96 25.34 11.93
N ARG A 434 -1.60 26.47 11.55
CA ARG A 434 -0.90 27.55 10.83
C ARG A 434 0.20 28.17 11.66
N ALA A 435 -0.03 28.38 12.96
CA ALA A 435 1.00 28.88 13.87
C ALA A 435 2.18 27.89 13.98
N ALA A 436 1.90 26.59 14.14
CA ALA A 436 2.93 25.54 14.21
C ALA A 436 3.75 25.42 12.91
N LEU A 437 3.12 25.70 11.77
CA LEU A 437 3.79 25.72 10.47
C LEU A 437 4.48 27.04 10.16
N GLY A 438 4.30 28.08 10.95
CA GLY A 438 4.77 29.43 10.65
C GLY A 438 4.14 30.02 9.38
N ALA A 439 2.95 29.54 9.00
CA ALA A 439 2.32 29.89 7.74
C ALA A 439 1.75 31.30 7.74
N LYS A 440 2.28 32.14 6.85
CA LYS A 440 1.80 33.47 6.55
C LYS A 440 1.11 33.48 5.18
N GLY A 441 0.06 34.27 5.02
CA GLY A 441 -0.66 34.36 3.75
C GLY A 441 -1.39 33.08 3.37
N ARG A 442 -1.50 32.78 2.08
CA ARG A 442 -2.14 31.59 1.55
C ARG A 442 -1.29 30.34 1.83
N LEU A 443 -1.92 29.28 2.28
CA LEU A 443 -1.27 27.99 2.59
C LEU A 443 -1.69 26.91 1.60
N ALA A 444 -0.78 26.48 0.76
CA ALA A 444 -0.93 25.31 -0.09
C ALA A 444 -0.34 24.08 0.60
N ILE A 445 -1.02 22.94 0.51
CA ILE A 445 -0.52 21.67 1.00
C ILE A 445 -0.45 20.69 -0.18
N TRP A 446 0.75 20.26 -0.51
CA TRP A 446 0.96 19.22 -1.50
C TRP A 446 1.19 17.87 -0.81
N CYS A 447 0.24 16.97 -0.99
CA CYS A 447 0.34 15.58 -0.53
C CYS A 447 0.93 14.72 -1.63
N THR A 448 2.17 14.32 -1.46
CA THR A 448 2.89 13.51 -2.44
C THR A 448 2.54 12.03 -2.32
N ALA A 449 2.56 11.32 -3.44
CA ALA A 449 2.55 9.88 -3.45
C ALA A 449 3.85 9.31 -2.83
N LEU A 450 3.88 8.00 -2.59
CA LEU A 450 5.06 7.32 -2.06
C LEU A 450 6.03 6.92 -3.18
N TYR A 451 7.25 6.58 -2.82
CA TYR A 451 8.21 5.89 -3.70
C TYR A 451 8.06 4.37 -3.53
N PRO A 452 7.43 3.64 -4.46
CA PRO A 452 7.11 2.23 -4.25
C PRO A 452 8.33 1.31 -4.25
N ASN A 453 9.35 1.59 -5.05
CA ASN A 453 10.58 0.80 -5.05
C ASN A 453 11.40 1.03 -3.77
N ASN A 454 11.53 2.28 -3.32
CA ASN A 454 12.19 2.61 -2.06
C ASN A 454 11.44 2.01 -0.84
N PHE A 455 10.14 1.80 -0.97
CA PHE A 455 9.31 1.13 0.03
C PHE A 455 9.24 -0.40 -0.15
N GLN A 456 9.81 -0.95 -1.23
CA GLN A 456 9.73 -2.37 -1.61
C GLN A 456 8.28 -2.86 -1.81
N PHE A 457 7.43 -1.99 -2.36
CA PHE A 457 6.00 -2.26 -2.53
C PHE A 457 5.58 -2.08 -3.98
N LEU A 458 5.53 -3.19 -4.73
CA LEU A 458 5.04 -3.20 -6.11
C LEU A 458 5.75 -2.16 -7.02
N PRO A 459 7.05 -2.29 -7.24
CA PRO A 459 7.88 -1.30 -7.93
C PRO A 459 7.51 -1.05 -9.40
N HIS A 460 6.75 -1.95 -10.02
CA HIS A 460 6.33 -1.82 -11.42
C HIS A 460 5.21 -0.78 -11.63
N TYR A 461 4.49 -0.38 -10.59
CA TYR A 461 3.35 0.53 -10.75
C TYR A 461 3.77 1.93 -11.12
N TRP A 462 4.84 2.43 -10.55
CA TRP A 462 5.52 3.62 -11.04
C TRP A 462 7.00 3.56 -10.67
N ARG A 463 7.76 4.33 -11.39
CA ARG A 463 9.21 4.35 -11.29
C ARG A 463 9.63 5.50 -10.39
N ASP A 464 10.49 5.22 -9.43
CA ASP A 464 10.85 6.18 -8.38
C ASP A 464 11.65 7.36 -8.91
N THR A 465 12.62 7.13 -9.82
CA THR A 465 13.47 8.21 -10.33
C THR A 465 12.76 9.16 -11.29
N PRO A 466 11.93 8.74 -12.25
CA PRO A 466 11.09 9.66 -13.03
C PRO A 466 10.10 10.45 -12.17
N TYR A 467 9.51 9.81 -11.16
CA TYR A 467 8.62 10.51 -10.24
C TYR A 467 9.38 11.56 -9.42
N HIS A 468 10.61 11.25 -9.00
CA HIS A 468 11.46 12.23 -8.33
C HIS A 468 11.77 13.44 -9.22
N GLU A 469 12.06 13.24 -10.49
CA GLU A 469 12.28 14.34 -11.44
C GLU A 469 11.06 15.25 -11.61
N ILE A 470 9.85 14.67 -11.66
CA ILE A 470 8.61 15.45 -11.65
C ILE A 470 8.53 16.28 -10.37
N ARG A 471 8.75 15.68 -9.21
CA ARG A 471 8.70 16.36 -7.91
C ARG A 471 9.72 17.50 -7.82
N ARG A 472 10.93 17.26 -8.30
CA ARG A 472 11.99 18.27 -8.36
C ARG A 472 11.56 19.47 -9.21
N ARG A 473 11.00 19.22 -10.39
CA ARG A 473 10.47 20.28 -11.26
C ARG A 473 9.31 21.03 -10.61
N VAL A 474 8.39 20.36 -9.98
CA VAL A 474 7.29 21.01 -9.24
C VAL A 474 7.82 21.96 -8.17
N VAL A 475 8.81 21.52 -7.39
CA VAL A 475 9.40 22.36 -6.33
C VAL A 475 10.14 23.56 -6.92
N ASN A 476 11.03 23.33 -7.89
CA ASN A 476 11.92 24.38 -8.39
C ASN A 476 11.24 25.30 -9.42
N ASP A 477 10.49 24.71 -10.37
CA ASP A 477 9.97 25.47 -11.50
C ASP A 477 8.60 26.09 -11.22
N VAL A 478 7.86 25.55 -10.23
CA VAL A 478 6.53 26.05 -9.89
C VAL A 478 6.52 26.68 -8.50
N PHE A 479 6.82 25.92 -7.45
CA PHE A 479 6.69 26.45 -6.07
C PHE A 479 7.73 27.52 -5.75
N GLY A 480 8.93 27.44 -6.31
CA GLY A 480 9.95 28.51 -6.18
C GLY A 480 9.55 29.84 -6.83
N LYS A 481 8.50 29.88 -7.65
CA LYS A 481 8.05 31.06 -8.39
C LYS A 481 6.73 31.67 -7.87
N ILE A 482 6.26 31.23 -6.71
CA ILE A 482 5.05 31.75 -6.05
C ILE A 482 5.37 32.26 -4.64
N SER A 483 4.52 33.13 -4.12
CA SER A 483 4.65 33.70 -2.77
C SER A 483 3.90 32.91 -1.70
N ASP A 484 3.14 31.91 -2.08
CA ASP A 484 2.38 31.07 -1.15
C ASP A 484 3.30 30.31 -0.20
N HIS A 485 2.85 30.11 1.02
CA HIS A 485 3.48 29.14 1.91
C HIS A 485 3.09 27.72 1.48
N VAL A 486 4.07 26.92 1.09
CA VAL A 486 3.84 25.56 0.60
C VAL A 486 4.32 24.54 1.61
N VAL A 487 3.43 23.65 2.03
CA VAL A 487 3.77 22.48 2.84
C VAL A 487 3.83 21.24 1.97
N LEU A 488 5.01 20.64 1.87
CA LEU A 488 5.26 19.38 1.20
C LEU A 488 4.95 18.25 2.19
N LYS A 489 3.74 17.67 2.11
CA LYS A 489 3.34 16.56 2.97
C LYS A 489 3.83 15.26 2.36
N LEU A 490 4.99 14.82 2.83
CA LEU A 490 5.65 13.61 2.36
C LEU A 490 5.14 12.37 3.10
N TYR A 491 5.38 11.20 2.49
CA TYR A 491 5.20 9.92 3.16
C TYR A 491 6.25 9.74 4.27
N PRO A 492 5.94 9.10 5.41
CA PRO A 492 6.89 8.96 6.51
C PRO A 492 8.15 8.16 6.13
N THR A 493 9.32 8.78 6.28
CA THR A 493 10.62 8.22 5.82
C THR A 493 11.06 6.96 6.54
N TYR A 494 10.58 6.67 7.75
CA TYR A 494 10.93 5.42 8.45
C TYR A 494 10.53 4.14 7.70
N ARG A 495 9.73 4.28 6.64
CA ARG A 495 9.31 3.16 5.77
C ARG A 495 10.17 3.00 4.53
N TYR A 496 11.09 3.92 4.29
CA TYR A 496 11.98 3.88 3.13
C TYR A 496 13.33 3.28 3.47
N VAL A 497 14.03 2.79 2.45
CA VAL A 497 15.45 2.40 2.55
C VAL A 497 16.29 3.64 2.79
N ASP A 498 16.16 4.64 1.90
CA ASP A 498 16.76 5.96 2.04
C ASP A 498 15.70 7.01 2.38
N PRO A 499 16.07 8.11 3.04
CA PRO A 499 15.16 9.24 3.24
C PRO A 499 14.60 9.78 1.92
N ASP A 500 13.45 10.46 1.99
CA ASP A 500 12.95 11.22 0.86
C ASP A 500 13.92 12.39 0.54
N PRO A 501 14.39 12.57 -0.71
CA PRO A 501 15.34 13.64 -1.04
C PRO A 501 14.89 15.05 -0.65
N LEU A 502 13.57 15.31 -0.70
CA LEU A 502 12.99 16.58 -0.26
C LEU A 502 13.08 16.80 1.26
N ALA A 503 13.36 15.73 2.02
CA ALA A 503 13.39 15.78 3.48
C ALA A 503 14.76 16.20 4.07
N GLY A 504 15.63 16.82 3.29
CA GLY A 504 16.89 17.34 3.83
C GLY A 504 18.10 17.24 2.92
N LEU A 505 17.96 16.65 1.72
CA LEU A 505 19.04 16.60 0.74
C LEU A 505 18.91 17.72 -0.31
N MET A 506 17.71 17.91 -0.84
CA MET A 506 17.41 18.94 -1.83
C MET A 506 17.25 20.31 -1.17
N PRO A 507 17.90 21.38 -1.68
CA PRO A 507 17.59 22.73 -1.24
C PRO A 507 16.15 23.08 -1.62
N LEU A 508 15.39 23.59 -0.64
CA LEU A 508 14.01 23.99 -0.86
C LEU A 508 13.90 25.52 -1.03
N PRO A 509 12.97 26.00 -1.86
CA PRO A 509 12.60 27.40 -1.87
C PRO A 509 12.18 27.89 -0.47
N PRO A 510 12.45 29.16 -0.11
CA PRO A 510 12.23 29.65 1.25
C PRO A 510 10.76 29.64 1.71
N ASN A 511 9.84 29.59 0.76
CA ASN A 511 8.40 29.47 1.00
C ASN A 511 7.93 28.00 1.13
N CYS A 512 8.81 27.03 0.94
CA CYS A 512 8.50 25.60 1.02
C CYS A 512 8.98 25.00 2.35
N ARG A 513 8.15 24.13 2.92
CA ARG A 513 8.47 23.38 4.15
C ARG A 513 8.05 21.94 4.04
N VAL A 514 8.91 21.02 4.45
CA VAL A 514 8.58 19.58 4.55
C VAL A 514 7.83 19.29 5.85
N GLU A 515 6.81 18.44 5.71
CA GLU A 515 6.08 17.85 6.83
C GLU A 515 5.85 16.35 6.58
N GLN A 516 6.43 15.50 7.42
CA GLN A 516 6.35 14.05 7.27
C GLN A 516 5.41 13.38 8.28
N PHE A 517 5.44 13.85 9.52
CA PHE A 517 4.86 13.13 10.65
C PHE A 517 3.49 13.63 11.07
N THR A 518 3.17 14.89 10.78
CA THR A 518 1.83 15.43 11.07
C THR A 518 0.81 14.76 10.15
N ASP A 519 -0.20 14.15 10.76
CA ASP A 519 -1.28 13.51 10.02
C ASP A 519 -2.00 14.53 9.11
N PHE A 520 -2.19 14.18 7.85
CA PHE A 520 -2.89 15.05 6.88
C PHE A 520 -4.29 15.45 7.36
N ARG A 521 -4.94 14.61 8.17
CA ARG A 521 -6.22 14.93 8.81
C ARG A 521 -6.20 16.25 9.59
N ASN A 522 -5.06 16.56 10.19
CA ASN A 522 -4.87 17.81 10.93
C ASN A 522 -4.47 18.96 9.99
N LEU A 523 -3.58 18.68 9.04
CA LEU A 523 -3.08 19.68 8.08
C LEU A 523 -4.19 20.25 7.21
N ARG A 524 -5.10 19.41 6.71
CA ARG A 524 -6.21 19.83 5.82
C ARG A 524 -7.11 20.90 6.41
N ALA A 525 -7.18 21.02 7.75
CA ALA A 525 -7.95 22.06 8.43
C ALA A 525 -7.38 23.47 8.19
N ALA A 526 -6.06 23.55 8.00
CA ALA A 526 -5.32 24.80 7.82
C ALA A 526 -5.18 25.22 6.36
N ALA A 527 -5.38 24.32 5.42
CA ALA A 527 -5.15 24.53 4.00
C ALA A 527 -6.10 25.58 3.39
N ASP A 528 -5.56 26.38 2.48
CA ASP A 528 -6.29 27.25 1.55
C ASP A 528 -6.33 26.63 0.15
N LEU A 529 -5.40 25.72 -0.15
CA LEU A 529 -5.31 24.93 -1.36
C LEU A 529 -4.73 23.57 -1.03
N ILE A 530 -5.28 22.51 -1.63
CA ILE A 530 -4.77 21.15 -1.52
C ILE A 530 -4.37 20.64 -2.91
N ILE A 531 -3.16 20.13 -3.01
CA ILE A 531 -2.60 19.51 -4.22
C ILE A 531 -2.32 18.05 -3.90
N VAL A 532 -2.70 17.15 -4.80
CA VAL A 532 -2.48 15.70 -4.66
C VAL A 532 -2.00 15.14 -5.99
N ASP A 533 -1.03 14.26 -5.98
CA ASP A 533 -0.41 13.68 -7.17
C ASP A 533 -0.56 12.16 -7.29
N GLY A 534 -1.52 11.59 -6.56
CA GLY A 534 -1.84 10.18 -6.68
C GLY A 534 -3.24 9.84 -6.15
N PRO A 535 -3.92 8.84 -6.73
CA PRO A 535 -5.26 8.42 -6.37
C PRO A 535 -5.27 7.60 -5.08
N GLY A 536 -4.92 8.22 -3.98
CA GLY A 536 -4.86 7.57 -2.66
C GLY A 536 -6.04 7.91 -1.74
N SER A 537 -6.01 7.38 -0.53
CA SER A 537 -6.99 7.71 0.52
C SER A 537 -7.01 9.20 0.89
N VAL A 538 -5.93 9.92 0.59
CA VAL A 538 -5.82 11.38 0.75
C VAL A 538 -6.88 12.11 -0.05
N MET A 539 -7.32 11.61 -1.21
CA MET A 539 -8.39 12.23 -2.00
C MET A 539 -9.68 12.37 -1.19
N ALA A 540 -10.13 11.35 -0.46
CA ALA A 540 -11.33 11.45 0.38
C ALA A 540 -11.18 12.53 1.47
N TRP A 541 -10.01 12.61 2.07
CA TRP A 541 -9.71 13.60 3.10
C TRP A 541 -9.72 15.02 2.52
N ALA A 542 -9.13 15.22 1.35
CA ALA A 542 -9.11 16.50 0.65
C ALA A 542 -10.54 16.91 0.22
N TRP A 543 -11.27 15.98 -0.39
CA TRP A 543 -12.62 16.22 -0.91
C TRP A 543 -13.63 16.64 0.15
N SER A 544 -13.40 16.21 1.39
CA SER A 544 -14.25 16.58 2.54
C SER A 544 -14.12 18.04 2.97
N THR A 545 -13.13 18.82 2.46
CA THR A 545 -12.80 20.17 2.96
C THR A 545 -13.52 21.21 2.14
N LYS A 546 -13.99 21.37 1.17
CA LYS A 546 -14.44 22.51 0.33
C LYS A 546 -13.30 23.48 -0.06
N VAL A 547 -12.07 23.16 0.25
CA VAL A 547 -10.88 23.92 -0.17
C VAL A 547 -10.63 23.65 -1.66
N PRO A 548 -10.17 24.61 -2.46
CA PRO A 548 -9.73 24.35 -3.82
C PRO A 548 -8.77 23.18 -3.90
N PHE A 549 -8.99 22.33 -4.92
CA PHE A 549 -8.29 21.07 -5.07
C PHE A 549 -7.67 21.00 -6.47
N ILE A 550 -6.37 20.72 -6.52
CA ILE A 550 -5.63 20.45 -7.75
C ILE A 550 -5.14 19.00 -7.72
N TYR A 551 -5.44 18.26 -8.75
CA TYR A 551 -4.84 16.95 -9.01
C TYR A 551 -3.72 17.09 -10.01
N LEU A 552 -2.51 16.70 -9.63
CA LEU A 552 -1.36 16.63 -10.52
C LEU A 552 -1.28 15.22 -11.09
N GLU A 553 -1.69 15.08 -12.35
CA GLU A 553 -1.59 13.81 -13.07
C GLU A 553 -0.15 13.59 -13.50
N THR A 554 0.51 12.65 -12.84
CA THR A 554 1.94 12.37 -13.08
C THR A 554 2.17 11.29 -14.13
N GLY A 555 1.12 10.64 -14.61
CA GLY A 555 1.21 9.49 -15.51
C GLY A 555 1.73 8.21 -14.86
N MET A 556 2.23 8.32 -13.62
CA MET A 556 2.81 7.18 -12.90
C MET A 556 1.75 6.28 -12.27
N TYR A 557 0.60 6.85 -11.94
CA TYR A 557 -0.50 6.19 -11.23
C TYR A 557 -1.83 6.54 -11.91
N GLY A 558 -1.95 6.09 -13.15
CA GLY A 558 -3.05 6.50 -14.02
C GLY A 558 -4.42 6.34 -13.38
N LEU A 559 -5.27 7.36 -13.54
CA LEU A 559 -6.68 7.27 -13.24
C LEU A 559 -7.39 6.46 -14.34
N ASP A 560 -8.46 5.75 -13.94
CA ASP A 560 -9.43 5.26 -14.93
C ASP A 560 -9.95 6.43 -15.76
N ALA A 561 -10.15 6.23 -17.07
CA ALA A 561 -10.54 7.29 -17.99
C ALA A 561 -11.84 7.98 -17.57
N THR A 562 -12.82 7.23 -17.05
CA THR A 562 -14.09 7.77 -16.57
C THR A 562 -13.92 8.58 -15.28
N VAL A 563 -13.04 8.13 -14.39
CA VAL A 563 -12.66 8.84 -13.17
C VAL A 563 -11.95 10.13 -13.51
N ARG A 564 -11.00 10.11 -14.46
CA ARG A 564 -10.26 11.28 -14.92
C ARG A 564 -11.23 12.34 -15.49
N GLN A 565 -12.12 11.97 -16.40
CA GLN A 565 -13.11 12.90 -16.95
C GLN A 565 -14.03 13.50 -15.88
N ALA A 566 -14.46 12.68 -14.90
CA ALA A 566 -15.27 13.17 -13.80
C ALA A 566 -14.48 14.14 -12.89
N LEU A 567 -13.19 13.88 -12.69
CA LEU A 567 -12.30 14.73 -11.91
C LEU A 567 -12.05 16.07 -12.59
N GLU A 568 -11.82 16.10 -13.90
CA GLU A 568 -11.62 17.32 -14.69
C GLU A 568 -12.84 18.26 -14.63
N ARG A 569 -14.06 17.69 -14.62
CA ARG A 569 -15.29 18.48 -14.43
C ARG A 569 -15.42 19.02 -13.01
N SER A 570 -14.86 18.34 -12.02
CA SER A 570 -15.12 18.61 -10.60
C SER A 570 -13.96 19.30 -9.85
N ALA A 571 -12.74 19.30 -10.40
CA ALA A 571 -11.55 19.90 -9.81
C ALA A 571 -10.65 20.53 -10.87
N PHE A 572 -9.50 21.02 -10.47
CA PHE A 572 -8.43 21.39 -11.39
C PHE A 572 -7.54 20.16 -11.60
N VAL A 573 -7.22 19.87 -12.85
CA VAL A 573 -6.29 18.80 -13.22
C VAL A 573 -5.14 19.42 -14.02
N VAL A 574 -3.92 19.08 -13.64
CA VAL A 574 -2.69 19.44 -14.35
C VAL A 574 -2.01 18.15 -14.75
N ASP A 575 -1.84 17.91 -16.04
CA ASP A 575 -1.20 16.72 -16.57
C ASP A 575 0.27 17.02 -16.90
N VAL A 576 1.20 16.34 -16.23
CA VAL A 576 2.65 16.56 -16.45
C VAL A 576 3.14 16.01 -17.79
N ALA A 577 2.36 15.23 -18.50
CA ALA A 577 2.67 14.80 -19.85
C ALA A 577 2.50 15.94 -20.88
N GLU A 578 1.73 16.98 -20.54
CA GLU A 578 1.58 18.14 -21.44
C GLU A 578 2.83 19.00 -21.44
N PRO A 579 3.34 19.46 -22.58
CA PRO A 579 4.58 20.24 -22.66
C PRO A 579 4.59 21.49 -21.74
N GLU A 580 3.46 22.19 -21.63
CA GLU A 580 3.29 23.44 -20.87
C GLU A 580 2.69 23.25 -19.48
N TRP A 581 2.75 22.04 -18.93
CA TRP A 581 2.09 21.73 -17.65
C TRP A 581 2.54 22.64 -16.49
N ALA A 582 3.84 22.98 -16.46
CA ALA A 582 4.40 23.82 -15.39
C ALA A 582 3.83 25.25 -15.44
N ASP A 583 3.68 25.83 -16.65
CA ASP A 583 3.10 27.15 -16.83
C ASP A 583 1.59 27.15 -16.52
N LYS A 584 0.87 26.13 -16.94
CA LYS A 584 -0.54 25.94 -16.57
C LYS A 584 -0.72 25.82 -15.06
N PHE A 585 0.14 25.06 -14.41
CA PHE A 585 0.12 24.92 -12.95
C PHE A 585 0.43 26.23 -12.26
N LEU A 586 1.49 26.90 -12.71
CA LEU A 586 1.89 28.22 -12.17
C LEU A 586 0.78 29.27 -12.37
N ALA A 587 0.11 29.28 -13.52
CA ALA A 587 -1.01 30.18 -13.79
C ALA A 587 -2.18 29.96 -12.80
N LEU A 588 -2.50 28.70 -12.46
CA LEU A 588 -3.50 28.39 -11.44
C LEU A 588 -3.08 28.89 -10.04
N LEU A 589 -1.81 28.69 -9.67
CA LEU A 589 -1.29 29.06 -8.37
C LEU A 589 -1.17 30.58 -8.21
N ARG A 590 -0.97 31.33 -9.29
CA ARG A 590 -0.89 32.80 -9.29
C ARG A 590 -2.24 33.50 -9.21
N LEU A 591 -3.34 32.79 -9.39
CA LEU A 591 -4.66 33.37 -9.10
C LEU A 591 -4.71 33.80 -7.64
N ASP A 592 -5.30 34.97 -7.37
CA ASP A 592 -5.59 35.34 -6.00
C ASP A 592 -6.54 34.31 -5.35
N HIS A 593 -6.59 34.30 -4.02
CA HIS A 593 -7.37 33.29 -3.30
C HIS A 593 -8.85 33.30 -3.68
N ASP A 594 -9.45 34.48 -3.79
CA ASP A 594 -10.88 34.63 -4.03
C ASP A 594 -11.24 34.22 -5.47
N ALA A 595 -10.41 34.58 -6.45
CA ALA A 595 -10.57 34.14 -7.82
C ALA A 595 -10.46 32.62 -7.95
N LEU A 596 -9.49 32.01 -7.26
CA LEU A 596 -9.35 30.54 -7.25
C LEU A 596 -10.55 29.84 -6.62
N VAL A 597 -11.03 30.37 -5.47
CA VAL A 597 -12.23 29.86 -4.78
C VAL A 597 -13.48 30.04 -5.64
N ALA A 598 -13.68 31.22 -6.25
CA ALA A 598 -14.80 31.48 -7.13
C ALA A 598 -14.81 30.53 -8.32
N ARG A 599 -13.66 30.36 -8.99
CA ARG A 599 -13.51 29.41 -10.10
C ARG A 599 -13.74 27.95 -9.68
N PHE A 600 -13.31 27.57 -8.47
CA PHE A 600 -13.58 26.24 -7.94
C PHE A 600 -15.06 26.05 -7.55
N ALA A 601 -15.74 27.11 -7.12
CA ALA A 601 -17.16 27.08 -6.76
C ALA A 601 -18.05 26.80 -7.96
N THR A 602 -17.69 27.24 -9.18
CA THR A 602 -18.46 26.93 -10.41
C THR A 602 -18.59 25.43 -10.67
N LYS A 603 -17.66 24.64 -10.15
CA LYS A 603 -17.63 23.17 -10.28
C LYS A 603 -18.43 22.44 -9.16
N SER A 604 -19.16 23.15 -8.31
CA SER A 604 -19.76 22.58 -7.08
C SER A 604 -20.70 21.40 -7.31
N ALA A 605 -21.54 21.46 -8.37
CA ALA A 605 -22.47 20.38 -8.70
C ALA A 605 -21.74 19.09 -9.12
N GLU A 606 -20.73 19.20 -9.99
CA GLU A 606 -19.93 18.08 -10.43
C GLU A 606 -19.07 17.52 -9.29
N ARG A 607 -18.58 18.40 -8.40
CA ARG A 607 -17.87 17.98 -7.17
C ARG A 607 -18.74 17.14 -6.25
N GLU A 608 -20.03 17.46 -6.11
CA GLU A 608 -20.94 16.66 -5.28
C GLU A 608 -21.18 15.27 -5.88
N LYS A 609 -21.31 15.19 -7.22
CA LYS A 609 -21.39 13.92 -7.94
C LYS A 609 -20.11 13.09 -7.74
N PHE A 610 -18.94 13.69 -7.97
CA PHE A 610 -17.65 13.03 -7.75
C PHE A 610 -17.49 12.58 -6.30
N ALA A 611 -17.84 13.44 -5.34
CA ALA A 611 -17.79 13.10 -3.91
C ALA A 611 -18.61 11.86 -3.59
N THR A 612 -19.83 11.76 -4.13
CA THR A 612 -20.71 10.62 -3.88
C THR A 612 -20.20 9.36 -4.55
N GLU A 613 -19.72 9.48 -5.78
CA GLU A 613 -19.37 8.36 -6.63
C GLU A 613 -17.98 7.78 -6.33
N TYR A 614 -16.98 8.65 -6.07
CA TYR A 614 -15.58 8.25 -6.04
C TYR A 614 -14.85 8.55 -4.72
N ALA A 615 -15.28 9.55 -3.94
CA ALA A 615 -14.47 10.03 -2.83
C ALA A 615 -15.09 9.84 -1.44
N LEU A 616 -16.38 10.08 -1.26
CA LEU A 616 -17.02 10.05 0.06
C LEU A 616 -18.15 9.02 0.18
N GLY A 617 -18.71 8.59 -0.95
CA GLY A 617 -19.88 7.71 -0.99
C GLY A 617 -21.15 8.34 -0.40
N PRO A 618 -22.19 7.55 -0.06
CA PRO A 618 -23.49 8.05 0.36
C PRO A 618 -23.42 8.91 1.62
N LYS A 619 -24.24 9.96 1.68
CA LYS A 619 -24.36 10.86 2.85
C LYS A 619 -24.81 10.10 4.11
N GLY A 620 -24.50 10.60 5.27
CA GLY A 620 -24.89 10.06 6.58
C GLY A 620 -23.80 9.21 7.23
N SER A 621 -24.18 8.41 8.24
CA SER A 621 -23.21 7.69 9.06
C SER A 621 -22.88 6.31 8.49
N ALA A 622 -21.63 6.16 8.06
CA ALA A 622 -21.07 4.87 7.65
C ALA A 622 -21.14 3.82 8.77
N GLY A 623 -20.80 4.21 9.99
CA GLY A 623 -20.86 3.30 11.14
C GLY A 623 -22.28 2.82 11.46
N ARG A 624 -23.32 3.65 11.20
CA ARG A 624 -24.72 3.21 11.37
C ARG A 624 -25.07 2.13 10.34
N ARG A 625 -24.74 2.36 9.05
CA ARG A 625 -25.00 1.39 7.99
C ARG A 625 -24.21 0.11 8.18
N GLY A 626 -22.89 0.21 8.44
CA GLY A 626 -22.03 -0.94 8.66
C GLY A 626 -22.44 -1.76 9.87
N SER A 627 -22.75 -1.12 11.03
CA SER A 627 -23.21 -1.85 12.22
C SER A 627 -24.58 -2.50 12.01
N ALA A 628 -25.49 -1.87 11.25
CA ALA A 628 -26.79 -2.45 10.94
C ALA A 628 -26.64 -3.70 10.06
N PHE A 629 -25.80 -3.61 9.02
CA PHE A 629 -25.52 -4.74 8.13
C PHE A 629 -24.91 -5.93 8.90
N ILE A 630 -23.84 -5.70 9.68
CA ILE A 630 -23.20 -6.75 10.48
C ILE A 630 -24.19 -7.39 11.45
N HIS A 631 -24.94 -6.57 12.20
CA HIS A 631 -25.92 -7.09 13.16
C HIS A 631 -27.00 -7.92 12.47
N ALA A 632 -27.56 -7.44 11.35
CA ALA A 632 -28.57 -8.15 10.59
C ALA A 632 -28.04 -9.49 10.05
N ALA A 633 -26.82 -9.52 9.52
CA ALA A 633 -26.19 -10.73 9.03
C ALA A 633 -26.00 -11.78 10.14
N LEU A 634 -25.61 -11.35 11.34
CA LEU A 634 -25.40 -12.24 12.47
C LEU A 634 -26.70 -12.70 13.14
N THR A 635 -27.80 -11.94 13.00
CA THR A 635 -29.09 -12.26 13.63
C THR A 635 -30.08 -12.96 12.71
N LYS A 636 -29.88 -12.91 11.38
CA LYS A 636 -30.65 -13.75 10.46
C LYS A 636 -30.37 -15.22 10.80
N ARG A 637 -31.38 -15.95 11.23
CA ARG A 637 -31.30 -17.40 11.36
C ARG A 637 -30.94 -17.97 10.00
N THR A 638 -29.81 -18.65 9.91
CA THR A 638 -29.46 -19.51 8.77
C THR A 638 -30.48 -20.64 8.74
N GLY A 639 -31.59 -20.42 8.04
CA GLY A 639 -32.46 -21.50 7.60
C GLY A 639 -31.67 -22.30 6.57
N SER A 640 -31.44 -23.56 6.88
CA SER A 640 -31.05 -24.70 6.04
C SER A 640 -30.39 -24.35 4.70
N GLY A 641 -29.17 -24.80 4.54
CA GLY A 641 -28.48 -24.85 3.25
C GLY A 641 -27.17 -24.09 3.26
N ALA A 642 -26.17 -24.59 3.99
CA ALA A 642 -24.79 -24.27 3.70
C ALA A 642 -24.44 -24.99 2.40
N GLU A 643 -24.70 -24.36 1.25
CA GLU A 643 -24.00 -24.74 0.03
C GLU A 643 -22.51 -24.49 0.28
N THR A 644 -21.77 -25.58 0.34
CA THR A 644 -20.32 -25.58 0.35
C THR A 644 -19.88 -25.01 -1.01
N LEU A 645 -19.61 -23.72 -1.05
CA LEU A 645 -19.13 -23.03 -2.24
C LEU A 645 -17.72 -23.55 -2.55
N THR A 646 -17.65 -24.39 -3.54
CA THR A 646 -16.41 -24.72 -4.24
C THR A 646 -15.88 -23.43 -4.84
N LEU A 647 -14.77 -22.91 -4.31
CA LEU A 647 -14.02 -21.78 -4.89
C LEU A 647 -13.48 -22.20 -6.27
N ARG A 648 -14.31 -22.17 -7.29
CA ARG A 648 -13.83 -22.13 -8.67
C ARG A 648 -13.59 -20.65 -8.98
N ALA A 649 -12.31 -20.29 -9.08
CA ALA A 649 -11.93 -19.05 -9.73
C ALA A 649 -12.35 -19.16 -11.20
N GLU A 650 -13.43 -18.49 -11.57
CA GLU A 650 -13.73 -18.33 -12.99
C GLU A 650 -12.62 -17.53 -13.66
N PRO A 651 -12.25 -17.90 -14.91
CA PRO A 651 -11.22 -17.17 -15.64
C PRO A 651 -11.70 -15.71 -15.85
N TYR A 652 -10.84 -14.80 -15.48
CA TYR A 652 -11.01 -13.36 -15.71
C TYR A 652 -11.25 -13.10 -17.21
N PRO A 653 -12.25 -12.30 -17.59
CA PRO A 653 -12.41 -11.94 -18.98
C PRO A 653 -11.12 -11.27 -19.49
N GLU A 654 -10.63 -11.73 -20.60
CA GLU A 654 -9.48 -11.15 -21.29
C GLU A 654 -9.80 -9.67 -21.57
N THR A 655 -9.22 -8.77 -20.77
CA THR A 655 -9.25 -7.37 -21.10
C THR A 655 -8.50 -7.19 -22.43
N ARG A 656 -9.24 -6.93 -23.48
CA ARG A 656 -8.69 -6.49 -24.76
C ARG A 656 -7.75 -5.30 -24.52
N ARG A 657 -6.58 -5.38 -25.15
CA ARG A 657 -5.50 -4.38 -25.17
C ARG A 657 -6.00 -3.00 -25.54
#